data_58e498c47426e69bdcf31cf343847958
#
_entry.id   58e498c47426e69bdcf31cf343847958
#
_cell.length_a   1.000
_cell.length_b   1.000
_cell.length_c   1.000
_cell.angle_alpha   90.00
_cell.angle_beta   90.00
_cell.angle_gamma   90.00
#
_symmetry.space_group_name_H-M   'P 1'
#
loop_
_entity.id
_entity.type
_entity.pdbx_description
1 polymer ?
#
loop_
_entity_poly.entity_id
_entity_poly.type
_entity_poly.pdbx_seq_one_letter_code
_entity_poly.pdbx_strand_id
1 'polypeptide(L)'
;MLVGQPGTCTACSDDVMRRVRYAELHALSNFTFLRGASHPEELVETAAALGYEALAITDECSMSGIVRAHMAAKTLGLKLIIGSELRLQSGRKLVALAQNRNGYAALCRLITRARRAAEKGSYALTRSFFEEGLPDCIVLWVPDDALALDVEDHWIRETFRDRLWIAVELLADGRQEARLDALQEVGRRLRLPLVASGDVHMHRRSRRVLQDTLTAIREGVTVDQAGFLLYANGERHLRSLEVLQHFYPEELLRETLHIAERIDFSLDELRYEYPDEIVPADETPASYLRQLTGQGMRERWPGGVPQKVVRLVEHELRLIGELRYEPYFLTVYDIVSFARSKGILCQGRGSAANSAVCFCLGITEVDPARMETLVERFISKERNEPPDIDVDFEHERREEVIQYIYAKYGRDRAALAATVITYRPRSALRDVGKVLGLSEMQVGRLARSMQWWDGKRVDDSRVLEAGLDPDSPVIRRLLYLVRELIGFPRHLSQHVGGFVITNGPMSELVPVENASMEERTVIQWEKNDLEDLGLLKVDVLGLGMLTAIRRSFDLIRAFDGREYTLASVPAEDPVVYDMICEGDTMGVFQIESRAQMAMLPRLKPRCYYDLVIEVAIIRPGPIQGDMVHPYLRRRNGEEAVDYPSEEVKGVLQRTLGVPIFQEQVMALAVAAAGFTPGEADRLRRAMAAWKRRGGLGPF
;
A
#
# COMPACT_ATOMS: atom_id res chain seq x y z
N MET A 1 0.48 -33.07 -79.00
CA MET A 1 0.95 -34.32 -78.42
C MET A 1 2.06 -34.01 -77.44
N LEU A 2 1.98 -34.61 -76.32
CA LEU A 2 2.93 -34.56 -75.17
C LEU A 2 2.95 -33.28 -74.32
N VAL A 3 2.11 -33.38 -73.30
CA VAL A 3 2.04 -32.52 -72.15
C VAL A 3 3.24 -32.83 -71.23
N GLY A 4 4.10 -31.85 -70.94
CA GLY A 4 5.13 -31.90 -69.93
C GLY A 4 4.54 -31.43 -68.61
N GLN A 5 4.56 -32.28 -67.55
CA GLN A 5 4.21 -31.94 -66.23
C GLN A 5 5.32 -31.05 -65.61
N PRO A 6 5.01 -30.02 -64.80
CA PRO A 6 6.03 -29.29 -64.05
C PRO A 6 6.42 -30.06 -62.79
N GLY A 7 7.72 -30.29 -62.65
CA GLY A 7 8.32 -30.91 -61.52
C GLY A 7 8.08 -30.11 -60.24
N THR A 8 7.65 -30.79 -59.19
CA THR A 8 7.55 -30.30 -57.84
C THR A 8 8.97 -30.02 -57.29
N CYS A 9 9.30 -28.75 -57.12
CA CYS A 9 10.48 -28.33 -56.39
C CYS A 9 10.12 -28.39 -54.90
N THR A 10 10.42 -29.51 -54.26
CA THR A 10 10.41 -29.70 -52.79
C THR A 10 11.77 -29.28 -52.24
N ALA A 11 11.92 -28.01 -51.99
CA ALA A 11 12.96 -27.47 -51.08
C ALA A 11 12.61 -26.03 -50.70
N CYS A 12 11.46 -25.82 -50.05
CA CYS A 12 11.32 -24.70 -49.14
C CYS A 12 11.74 -25.23 -47.77
N SER A 13 12.97 -24.92 -47.43
CA SER A 13 13.51 -25.09 -46.08
C SER A 13 12.59 -24.45 -45.05
N ASP A 14 12.09 -25.30 -44.15
CA ASP A 14 11.56 -24.86 -42.85
C ASP A 14 12.68 -24.19 -42.06
N ASP A 15 13.03 -22.99 -42.46
CA ASP A 15 13.70 -22.04 -41.61
C ASP A 15 12.61 -21.42 -40.71
N VAL A 16 12.14 -22.22 -39.74
CA VAL A 16 11.42 -21.71 -38.58
C VAL A 16 12.37 -20.70 -37.95
N MET A 17 12.14 -19.42 -38.23
CA MET A 17 12.83 -18.32 -37.57
C MET A 17 12.77 -18.63 -36.08
N ARG A 18 13.87 -19.09 -35.51
CA ARG A 18 13.98 -19.30 -34.04
C ARG A 18 13.72 -17.97 -33.38
N ARG A 19 12.50 -17.82 -32.87
CA ARG A 19 12.06 -16.62 -32.17
C ARG A 19 13.04 -16.40 -31.01
N VAL A 20 13.76 -15.28 -31.02
CA VAL A 20 14.64 -14.90 -29.91
C VAL A 20 13.81 -14.85 -28.64
N ARG A 21 14.28 -15.51 -27.60
CA ARG A 21 13.67 -15.50 -26.25
C ARG A 21 14.63 -14.77 -25.32
N TYR A 22 14.10 -14.04 -24.37
CA TYR A 22 14.89 -13.23 -23.45
C TYR A 22 14.19 -13.04 -22.11
N ALA A 23 14.95 -12.97 -21.03
CA ALA A 23 14.53 -12.53 -19.72
C ALA A 23 15.39 -11.32 -19.29
N GLU A 24 14.76 -10.20 -18.91
CA GLU A 24 15.49 -9.07 -18.32
C GLU A 24 15.77 -9.35 -16.83
N LEU A 25 17.03 -9.26 -16.45
CA LEU A 25 17.48 -9.64 -15.11
C LEU A 25 17.86 -8.46 -14.22
N HIS A 26 17.84 -7.22 -14.77
CA HIS A 26 18.21 -6.01 -14.02
C HIS A 26 17.37 -4.82 -14.45
N ALA A 27 16.28 -4.56 -13.74
CA ALA A 27 15.42 -3.41 -13.98
C ALA A 27 15.06 -2.70 -12.66
N LEU A 28 15.24 -1.37 -12.67
CA LEU A 28 14.91 -0.49 -11.56
C LEU A 28 13.58 0.21 -11.82
N SER A 29 12.69 0.15 -10.87
CA SER A 29 11.46 0.93 -10.88
C SER A 29 11.67 2.31 -10.24
N ASN A 30 10.62 3.14 -10.23
CA ASN A 30 10.62 4.41 -9.52
C ASN A 30 10.65 4.27 -7.98
N PHE A 31 10.66 3.05 -7.44
CA PHE A 31 10.96 2.77 -6.04
C PHE A 31 12.48 2.78 -5.74
N THR A 32 13.31 2.80 -6.76
CA THR A 32 14.68 3.34 -6.67
C THR A 32 14.57 4.85 -6.87
N PHE A 33 14.29 5.57 -5.79
CA PHE A 33 13.90 6.98 -5.79
C PHE A 33 14.87 7.85 -6.58
N LEU A 34 14.32 8.68 -7.49
CA LEU A 34 15.06 9.60 -8.35
C LEU A 34 16.08 8.94 -9.31
N ARG A 35 16.00 7.59 -9.51
CA ARG A 35 16.76 6.85 -10.52
C ARG A 35 15.87 6.16 -11.54
N GLY A 36 14.93 5.34 -11.10
CA GLY A 36 13.95 4.71 -11.98
C GLY A 36 12.90 5.72 -12.47
N ALA A 37 12.65 5.73 -13.80
CA ALA A 37 11.72 6.64 -14.43
C ALA A 37 10.41 5.96 -14.92
N SER A 38 10.07 4.82 -14.32
CA SER A 38 8.85 4.06 -14.61
C SER A 38 8.27 3.42 -13.37
N HIS A 39 6.94 3.32 -13.33
CA HIS A 39 6.26 2.50 -12.33
C HIS A 39 6.56 1.01 -12.54
N PRO A 40 6.55 0.18 -11.48
CA PRO A 40 6.72 -1.27 -11.63
C PRO A 40 5.73 -1.88 -12.65
N GLU A 41 4.48 -1.43 -12.63
CA GLU A 41 3.43 -1.87 -13.53
C GLU A 41 3.76 -1.54 -15.00
N GLU A 42 4.27 -0.33 -15.29
CA GLU A 42 4.69 0.08 -16.65
C GLU A 42 5.83 -0.78 -17.19
N LEU A 43 6.75 -1.20 -16.34
CA LEU A 43 7.85 -2.12 -16.72
C LEU A 43 7.30 -3.50 -17.05
N VAL A 44 6.43 -4.05 -16.21
CA VAL A 44 5.81 -5.38 -16.42
C VAL A 44 4.96 -5.40 -17.69
N GLU A 45 4.08 -4.41 -17.88
CA GLU A 45 3.22 -4.28 -19.05
C GLU A 45 4.04 -4.20 -20.35
N THR A 46 5.12 -3.42 -20.34
CA THR A 46 5.97 -3.27 -21.51
C THR A 46 6.77 -4.53 -21.79
N ALA A 47 7.34 -5.20 -20.78
CA ALA A 47 8.06 -6.45 -20.95
C ALA A 47 7.15 -7.55 -21.54
N ALA A 48 5.92 -7.67 -21.04
CA ALA A 48 4.92 -8.59 -21.58
C ALA A 48 4.57 -8.26 -23.05
N ALA A 49 4.36 -6.98 -23.37
CA ALA A 49 4.06 -6.54 -24.73
C ALA A 49 5.22 -6.78 -25.72
N LEU A 50 6.46 -6.72 -25.24
CA LEU A 50 7.67 -7.03 -26.02
C LEU A 50 7.91 -8.54 -26.18
N GLY A 51 7.15 -9.38 -25.47
CA GLY A 51 7.28 -10.83 -25.51
C GLY A 51 8.46 -11.38 -24.71
N TYR A 52 8.86 -10.73 -23.64
CA TYR A 52 9.86 -11.25 -22.70
C TYR A 52 9.30 -12.47 -21.95
N GLU A 53 10.17 -13.42 -21.67
CA GLU A 53 9.80 -14.62 -20.88
C GLU A 53 9.74 -14.34 -19.37
N ALA A 54 10.59 -13.43 -18.90
CA ALA A 54 10.60 -12.97 -17.53
C ALA A 54 11.15 -11.55 -17.40
N LEU A 55 10.80 -10.89 -16.29
CA LEU A 55 11.33 -9.59 -15.90
C LEU A 55 11.76 -9.63 -14.44
N ALA A 56 12.99 -9.21 -14.13
CA ALA A 56 13.43 -8.98 -12.77
C ALA A 56 13.19 -7.52 -12.36
N ILE A 57 12.54 -7.31 -11.22
CA ILE A 57 12.53 -6.01 -10.52
C ILE A 57 13.61 -6.07 -9.45
N THR A 58 14.57 -5.16 -9.56
CA THR A 58 15.81 -5.16 -8.78
C THR A 58 16.10 -3.79 -8.16
N ASP A 59 15.11 -3.15 -7.57
CA ASP A 59 15.25 -1.84 -6.94
C ASP A 59 16.43 -1.80 -5.94
N GLU A 60 17.13 -0.67 -5.87
CA GLU A 60 18.37 -0.52 -5.10
C GLU A 60 18.13 -0.67 -3.60
N CYS A 61 18.66 -1.76 -3.02
CA CYS A 61 18.53 -2.12 -1.61
C CYS A 61 17.08 -1.98 -1.11
N SER A 62 16.10 -2.46 -1.91
CA SER A 62 14.68 -2.24 -1.66
C SER A 62 13.80 -3.34 -2.25
N MET A 63 12.69 -3.63 -1.53
CA MET A 63 11.59 -4.48 -1.97
C MET A 63 10.26 -3.72 -2.06
N SER A 64 10.30 -2.38 -2.07
CA SER A 64 9.09 -1.56 -1.98
C SER A 64 8.19 -1.63 -3.21
N GLY A 65 8.76 -1.88 -4.41
CA GLY A 65 8.01 -1.90 -5.68
C GLY A 65 7.51 -3.29 -6.10
N ILE A 66 7.95 -4.36 -5.42
CA ILE A 66 7.75 -5.74 -5.92
C ILE A 66 6.30 -6.21 -5.89
N VAL A 67 5.48 -5.75 -4.92
CA VAL A 67 4.08 -6.17 -4.81
C VAL A 67 3.27 -5.65 -5.99
N ARG A 68 3.46 -4.39 -6.35
CA ARG A 68 2.81 -3.79 -7.54
C ARG A 68 3.21 -4.49 -8.82
N ALA A 69 4.51 -4.81 -8.97
CA ALA A 69 5.00 -5.60 -10.10
C ALA A 69 4.37 -6.99 -10.12
N HIS A 70 4.25 -7.66 -8.97
CA HIS A 70 3.65 -8.98 -8.83
C HIS A 70 2.17 -8.99 -9.26
N MET A 71 1.38 -8.03 -8.82
CA MET A 71 -0.03 -7.93 -9.20
C MET A 71 -0.22 -7.70 -10.70
N ALA A 72 0.62 -6.85 -11.31
CA ALA A 72 0.63 -6.64 -12.75
C ALA A 72 1.07 -7.90 -13.52
N ALA A 73 2.15 -8.54 -13.09
CA ALA A 73 2.70 -9.74 -13.69
C ALA A 73 1.69 -10.92 -13.66
N LYS A 74 1.02 -11.11 -12.53
CA LYS A 74 -0.04 -12.11 -12.35
C LYS A 74 -1.20 -11.90 -13.32
N THR A 75 -1.60 -10.66 -13.55
CA THR A 75 -2.67 -10.30 -14.49
C THR A 75 -2.29 -10.59 -15.94
N LEU A 76 -1.02 -10.41 -16.30
CA LEU A 76 -0.53 -10.56 -17.68
C LEU A 76 0.10 -11.94 -17.95
N GLY A 77 0.27 -12.77 -16.93
CA GLY A 77 0.92 -14.09 -17.07
C GLY A 77 2.42 -14.00 -17.34
N LEU A 78 3.09 -12.90 -16.99
CA LEU A 78 4.54 -12.74 -17.11
C LEU A 78 5.25 -13.30 -15.87
N LYS A 79 6.34 -14.05 -16.07
CA LYS A 79 7.18 -14.49 -14.95
C LYS A 79 7.91 -13.30 -14.33
N LEU A 80 7.62 -13.00 -13.05
CA LEU A 80 8.33 -11.99 -12.29
C LEU A 80 9.48 -12.62 -11.51
N ILE A 81 10.65 -12.04 -11.61
CA ILE A 81 11.83 -12.37 -10.80
C ILE A 81 12.02 -11.27 -9.77
N ILE A 82 12.23 -11.66 -8.52
CA ILE A 82 12.42 -10.72 -7.41
C ILE A 82 13.89 -10.65 -7.04
N GLY A 83 14.42 -9.44 -7.03
CA GLY A 83 15.82 -9.20 -6.71
C GLY A 83 16.06 -7.79 -6.16
N SER A 84 17.35 -7.46 -5.99
CA SER A 84 17.75 -6.11 -5.59
C SER A 84 19.15 -5.79 -6.10
N GLU A 85 19.35 -4.56 -6.59
CA GLU A 85 20.66 -3.97 -6.80
C GLU A 85 21.28 -3.62 -5.45
N LEU A 86 22.53 -4.00 -5.26
CA LEU A 86 23.28 -3.84 -4.02
C LEU A 86 24.60 -3.11 -4.35
N ARG A 87 24.74 -1.88 -3.88
CA ARG A 87 25.97 -1.10 -4.02
C ARG A 87 26.74 -1.11 -2.72
N LEU A 88 27.94 -1.62 -2.78
CA LEU A 88 28.86 -1.59 -1.65
C LEU A 88 29.53 -0.21 -1.52
N GLN A 89 29.91 0.15 -0.31
CA GLN A 89 30.66 1.38 -0.04
C GLN A 89 32.01 1.44 -0.81
N SER A 90 32.54 0.28 -1.20
CA SER A 90 33.71 0.18 -2.09
C SER A 90 33.44 0.54 -3.55
N GLY A 91 32.20 0.86 -3.93
CA GLY A 91 31.78 1.13 -5.30
C GLY A 91 31.31 -0.11 -6.07
N ARG A 92 31.52 -1.34 -5.57
CA ARG A 92 31.11 -2.57 -6.26
C ARG A 92 29.60 -2.68 -6.35
N LYS A 93 29.09 -3.06 -7.54
CA LYS A 93 27.65 -3.25 -7.83
C LYS A 93 27.36 -4.74 -8.06
N LEU A 94 26.41 -5.26 -7.28
CA LEU A 94 25.89 -6.62 -7.41
C LEU A 94 24.39 -6.55 -7.63
N VAL A 95 23.82 -7.50 -8.38
CA VAL A 95 22.36 -7.72 -8.46
C VAL A 95 22.10 -9.12 -7.92
N ALA A 96 21.32 -9.21 -6.86
CA ALA A 96 20.94 -10.47 -6.24
C ALA A 96 19.49 -10.82 -6.61
N LEU A 97 19.29 -12.06 -7.11
CA LEU A 97 17.99 -12.59 -7.53
C LEU A 97 17.62 -13.77 -6.63
N ALA A 98 16.47 -13.72 -5.99
CA ALA A 98 15.99 -14.78 -5.10
C ALA A 98 15.54 -16.01 -5.90
N GLN A 99 16.17 -17.19 -5.69
CA GLN A 99 15.78 -18.42 -6.39
C GLN A 99 14.51 -19.05 -5.83
N ASN A 100 14.37 -19.02 -4.52
CA ASN A 100 13.27 -19.63 -3.77
C ASN A 100 12.93 -18.80 -2.53
N ARG A 101 12.00 -19.29 -1.71
CA ARG A 101 11.56 -18.62 -0.47
C ARG A 101 12.72 -18.31 0.51
N ASN A 102 13.71 -19.21 0.61
CA ASN A 102 14.85 -19.02 1.51
C ASN A 102 15.79 -17.91 0.98
N GLY A 103 16.05 -17.91 -0.33
CA GLY A 103 16.81 -16.84 -0.99
C GLY A 103 16.18 -15.48 -0.82
N TYR A 104 14.85 -15.40 -0.97
CA TYR A 104 14.09 -14.19 -0.70
C TYR A 104 14.24 -13.71 0.75
N ALA A 105 14.09 -14.62 1.72
CA ALA A 105 14.28 -14.30 3.13
C ALA A 105 15.72 -13.83 3.44
N ALA A 106 16.74 -14.49 2.85
CA ALA A 106 18.14 -14.09 3.01
C ALA A 106 18.38 -12.68 2.44
N LEU A 107 17.81 -12.36 1.28
CA LEU A 107 17.91 -11.04 0.66
C LEU A 107 17.20 -9.96 1.49
N CYS A 108 16.00 -10.24 2.00
CA CYS A 108 15.28 -9.32 2.91
C CYS A 108 16.05 -9.05 4.21
N ARG A 109 16.67 -10.08 4.81
CA ARG A 109 17.53 -9.92 5.99
C ARG A 109 18.77 -9.06 5.69
N LEU A 110 19.41 -9.28 4.54
CA LEU A 110 20.55 -8.45 4.11
C LEU A 110 20.13 -6.98 3.97
N ILE A 111 19.06 -6.70 3.24
CA ILE A 111 18.54 -5.34 3.05
C ILE A 111 18.18 -4.71 4.40
N THR A 112 17.51 -5.46 5.29
CA THR A 112 17.19 -4.99 6.64
C THR A 112 18.44 -4.57 7.41
N ARG A 113 19.48 -5.41 7.42
CA ARG A 113 20.76 -5.08 8.10
C ARG A 113 21.40 -3.84 7.49
N ALA A 114 21.45 -3.75 6.17
CA ALA A 114 22.05 -2.61 5.46
C ALA A 114 21.29 -1.29 5.71
N ARG A 115 19.94 -1.33 5.66
CA ARG A 115 19.10 -0.16 5.92
C ARG A 115 19.13 0.29 7.39
N ARG A 116 19.17 -0.65 8.32
CA ARG A 116 19.26 -0.33 9.75
C ARG A 116 20.64 0.11 10.21
N ALA A 117 21.69 -0.16 9.44
CA ALA A 117 23.04 0.30 9.71
C ALA A 117 23.29 1.77 9.30
N ALA A 118 22.30 2.44 8.70
CA ALA A 118 22.40 3.82 8.23
C ALA A 118 21.19 4.66 8.66
N GLU A 119 21.27 5.97 8.42
CA GLU A 119 20.13 6.87 8.63
C GLU A 119 18.98 6.54 7.67
N LYS A 120 17.77 6.94 8.08
CA LYS A 120 16.57 6.74 7.25
C LYS A 120 16.75 7.29 5.83
N GLY A 121 16.36 6.48 4.85
CA GLY A 121 16.45 6.82 3.43
C GLY A 121 17.78 6.48 2.79
N SER A 122 18.78 6.04 3.57
CA SER A 122 20.08 5.56 3.12
C SER A 122 20.31 4.10 3.54
N TYR A 123 21.44 3.53 3.14
CA TYR A 123 21.87 2.22 3.60
C TYR A 123 23.41 2.15 3.60
N ALA A 124 23.96 1.26 4.39
CA ALA A 124 25.38 0.99 4.46
C ALA A 124 25.62 -0.50 4.18
N LEU A 125 26.41 -0.81 3.15
CA LEU A 125 26.70 -2.17 2.74
C LEU A 125 28.20 -2.33 2.51
N THR A 126 28.81 -3.26 3.26
CA THR A 126 30.23 -3.62 3.15
C THR A 126 30.36 -5.12 2.87
N ARG A 127 31.56 -5.58 2.55
CA ARG A 127 31.86 -7.00 2.35
C ARG A 127 31.40 -7.88 3.52
N SER A 128 31.50 -7.39 4.77
CA SER A 128 31.15 -8.16 5.96
C SER A 128 29.67 -8.57 6.02
N PHE A 129 28.79 -7.88 5.30
CA PHE A 129 27.38 -8.26 5.22
C PHE A 129 27.14 -9.56 4.44
N PHE A 130 28.13 -10.02 3.67
CA PHE A 130 28.07 -11.22 2.83
C PHE A 130 28.80 -12.43 3.44
N GLU A 131 29.17 -12.41 4.70
CA GLU A 131 29.83 -13.54 5.39
C GLU A 131 29.02 -14.83 5.31
N GLU A 132 27.68 -14.73 5.37
CA GLU A 132 26.77 -15.87 5.20
C GLU A 132 26.56 -16.29 3.72
N GLY A 133 27.16 -15.60 2.77
CA GLY A 133 27.18 -15.94 1.35
C GLY A 133 25.86 -15.80 0.61
N LEU A 134 24.84 -15.14 1.16
CA LEU A 134 23.51 -14.92 0.56
C LEU A 134 22.95 -16.20 -0.06
N PRO A 135 22.59 -17.23 0.75
CA PRO A 135 22.18 -18.54 0.26
C PRO A 135 20.95 -18.45 -0.64
N ASP A 136 20.82 -19.38 -1.58
CA ASP A 136 19.68 -19.49 -2.50
C ASP A 136 19.39 -18.21 -3.31
N CYS A 137 20.41 -17.38 -3.53
CA CYS A 137 20.35 -16.23 -4.45
C CYS A 137 21.34 -16.43 -5.60
N ILE A 138 20.92 -16.11 -6.81
CA ILE A 138 21.79 -15.89 -7.95
C ILE A 138 22.33 -14.46 -7.85
N VAL A 139 23.63 -14.28 -8.12
CA VAL A 139 24.27 -12.98 -8.05
C VAL A 139 24.86 -12.63 -9.41
N LEU A 140 24.51 -11.47 -9.91
CA LEU A 140 25.11 -10.86 -11.08
C LEU A 140 26.11 -9.80 -10.61
N TRP A 141 27.35 -9.98 -10.94
CA TRP A 141 28.36 -8.96 -10.71
C TRP A 141 28.38 -8.00 -11.89
N VAL A 142 28.24 -6.70 -11.63
CA VAL A 142 28.25 -5.64 -12.63
C VAL A 142 29.54 -4.85 -12.48
N PRO A 143 30.59 -5.14 -13.25
CA PRO A 143 31.86 -4.40 -13.20
C PRO A 143 31.68 -2.99 -13.79
N ASP A 144 32.08 -1.96 -13.06
CA ASP A 144 32.04 -0.57 -13.54
C ASP A 144 33.12 -0.33 -14.61
N ASP A 145 34.34 -0.85 -14.41
CA ASP A 145 35.41 -0.85 -15.40
C ASP A 145 36.01 -2.25 -15.52
N ALA A 146 35.87 -2.85 -16.69
CA ALA A 146 36.37 -4.19 -16.96
C ALA A 146 37.90 -4.30 -16.87
N LEU A 147 38.61 -3.18 -16.94
CA LEU A 147 40.10 -3.11 -16.91
C LEU A 147 40.63 -2.98 -15.47
N ALA A 148 39.81 -2.56 -14.51
CA ALA A 148 40.20 -2.28 -13.13
C ALA A 148 39.86 -3.42 -12.14
N LEU A 149 39.87 -4.69 -12.60
CA LEU A 149 39.62 -5.83 -11.71
C LEU A 149 40.84 -6.09 -10.83
N ASP A 150 40.68 -5.74 -9.56
CA ASP A 150 41.72 -5.86 -8.56
C ASP A 150 41.70 -7.23 -7.86
N VAL A 151 42.79 -7.55 -7.18
CA VAL A 151 42.91 -8.73 -6.30
C VAL A 151 41.81 -8.75 -5.22
N GLU A 152 41.28 -7.59 -4.87
CA GLU A 152 40.21 -7.43 -3.93
C GLU A 152 38.86 -8.05 -4.38
N ASP A 153 38.66 -8.35 -5.67
CA ASP A 153 37.39 -8.90 -6.19
C ASP A 153 37.32 -10.44 -6.06
N HIS A 154 38.39 -11.12 -5.68
CA HIS A 154 38.41 -12.57 -5.47
C HIS A 154 37.35 -13.04 -4.44
N TRP A 155 37.06 -12.21 -3.42
CA TRP A 155 36.09 -12.57 -2.41
C TRP A 155 34.67 -12.79 -3.01
N ILE A 156 34.27 -12.02 -4.02
CA ILE A 156 32.97 -12.15 -4.70
C ILE A 156 32.85 -13.54 -5.28
N ARG A 157 33.89 -13.98 -6.01
CA ARG A 157 33.94 -15.32 -6.60
C ARG A 157 33.93 -16.42 -5.52
N GLU A 158 34.71 -16.24 -4.45
CA GLU A 158 34.76 -17.22 -3.35
C GLU A 158 33.43 -17.33 -2.60
N THR A 159 32.76 -16.20 -2.37
CA THR A 159 31.50 -16.13 -1.63
C THR A 159 30.34 -16.75 -2.43
N PHE A 160 30.25 -16.45 -3.74
CA PHE A 160 29.07 -16.83 -4.52
C PHE A 160 29.29 -18.04 -5.45
N ARG A 161 30.55 -18.46 -5.71
CA ARG A 161 30.93 -19.66 -6.50
C ARG A 161 30.00 -19.95 -7.69
N ASP A 162 29.23 -21.05 -7.63
CA ASP A 162 28.37 -21.56 -8.70
C ASP A 162 27.05 -20.77 -8.92
N ARG A 163 26.90 -19.65 -8.22
CA ARG A 163 25.72 -18.76 -8.27
C ARG A 163 26.11 -17.35 -8.73
N LEU A 164 27.29 -17.18 -9.35
CA LEU A 164 27.83 -15.90 -9.79
C LEU A 164 27.93 -15.84 -11.31
N TRP A 165 27.42 -14.78 -11.89
CA TRP A 165 27.57 -14.39 -13.30
C TRP A 165 28.16 -13.00 -13.41
N ILE A 166 28.83 -12.72 -14.54
CA ILE A 166 29.22 -11.36 -14.92
C ILE A 166 28.11 -10.78 -15.78
N ALA A 167 27.48 -9.68 -15.33
CA ALA A 167 26.49 -8.96 -16.11
C ALA A 167 27.17 -8.15 -17.23
N VAL A 168 26.69 -8.32 -18.44
CA VAL A 168 27.13 -7.57 -19.63
C VAL A 168 26.06 -6.53 -19.95
N GLU A 169 26.36 -5.25 -19.68
CA GLU A 169 25.48 -4.11 -19.94
C GLU A 169 26.01 -3.34 -21.16
N LEU A 170 25.34 -3.48 -22.32
CA LEU A 170 25.67 -2.79 -23.56
C LEU A 170 24.68 -1.65 -23.85
N LEU A 171 25.13 -0.42 -23.67
CA LEU A 171 24.28 0.77 -23.62
C LEU A 171 24.52 1.75 -24.78
N ALA A 172 25.05 1.28 -25.91
CA ALA A 172 25.30 2.07 -27.12
C ALA A 172 26.09 3.38 -26.86
N ASP A 173 27.12 3.29 -26.02
CA ASP A 173 27.99 4.43 -25.67
C ASP A 173 29.24 4.56 -26.59
N GLY A 174 29.29 3.77 -27.67
CA GLY A 174 30.40 3.72 -28.60
C GLY A 174 31.56 2.84 -28.18
N ARG A 175 31.53 2.20 -27.00
CA ARG A 175 32.56 1.34 -26.44
C ARG A 175 32.11 -0.11 -26.24
N GLN A 176 30.93 -0.48 -26.72
CA GLN A 176 30.29 -1.77 -26.42
C GLN A 176 31.13 -2.98 -26.86
N GLU A 177 31.80 -2.95 -28.06
CA GLU A 177 32.66 -4.05 -28.53
C GLU A 177 33.84 -4.24 -27.59
N ALA A 178 34.59 -3.16 -27.32
CA ALA A 178 35.73 -3.22 -26.42
C ALA A 178 35.36 -3.64 -25.00
N ARG A 179 34.14 -3.22 -24.52
CA ARG A 179 33.60 -3.64 -23.22
C ARG A 179 33.28 -5.13 -23.23
N LEU A 180 32.63 -5.63 -24.28
CA LEU A 180 32.31 -7.05 -24.42
C LEU A 180 33.55 -7.91 -24.44
N ASP A 181 34.54 -7.56 -25.26
CA ASP A 181 35.84 -8.27 -25.34
C ASP A 181 36.55 -8.33 -23.98
N ALA A 182 36.59 -7.19 -23.27
CA ALA A 182 37.20 -7.10 -21.96
C ALA A 182 36.45 -7.98 -20.93
N LEU A 183 35.12 -7.97 -20.91
CA LEU A 183 34.33 -8.81 -20.01
C LEU A 183 34.47 -10.30 -20.33
N GLN A 184 34.53 -10.67 -21.62
CA GLN A 184 34.81 -12.05 -22.03
C GLN A 184 36.17 -12.54 -21.56
N GLU A 185 37.23 -11.69 -21.63
CA GLU A 185 38.56 -12.02 -21.11
C GLU A 185 38.52 -12.22 -19.59
N VAL A 186 37.80 -11.34 -18.87
CA VAL A 186 37.58 -11.47 -17.42
C VAL A 186 36.87 -12.79 -17.11
N GLY A 187 35.78 -13.09 -17.82
CA GLY A 187 35.01 -14.32 -17.63
C GLY A 187 35.88 -15.58 -17.84
N ARG A 188 36.70 -15.59 -18.89
CA ARG A 188 37.66 -16.68 -19.15
C ARG A 188 38.67 -16.82 -18.01
N ARG A 189 39.31 -15.71 -17.61
CA ARG A 189 40.32 -15.69 -16.53
C ARG A 189 39.75 -16.15 -15.19
N LEU A 190 38.54 -15.70 -14.81
CA LEU A 190 37.91 -16.02 -13.56
C LEU A 190 37.06 -17.31 -13.62
N ARG A 191 36.86 -17.88 -14.80
CA ARG A 191 35.97 -19.01 -15.08
C ARG A 191 34.53 -18.72 -14.59
N LEU A 192 34.03 -17.54 -14.93
CA LEU A 192 32.66 -17.11 -14.63
C LEU A 192 31.88 -16.99 -15.94
N PRO A 193 30.61 -17.45 -15.96
CA PRO A 193 29.70 -17.24 -17.07
C PRO A 193 29.32 -15.76 -17.20
N LEU A 194 29.06 -15.33 -18.43
CA LEU A 194 28.54 -14.01 -18.75
C LEU A 194 27.03 -14.10 -19.04
N VAL A 195 26.31 -13.04 -18.77
CA VAL A 195 24.87 -12.94 -19.06
C VAL A 195 24.51 -11.53 -19.54
N ALA A 196 23.61 -11.42 -20.52
CA ALA A 196 23.08 -10.14 -20.97
C ALA A 196 22.23 -9.48 -19.85
N SER A 197 22.37 -8.15 -19.72
CA SER A 197 21.64 -7.36 -18.73
C SER A 197 21.39 -5.96 -19.27
N GLY A 198 20.19 -5.42 -19.07
CA GLY A 198 19.77 -4.13 -19.64
C GLY A 198 20.08 -2.91 -18.77
N ASP A 199 20.28 -3.07 -17.45
CA ASP A 199 20.31 -1.96 -16.49
C ASP A 199 19.15 -0.98 -16.78
N VAL A 200 17.93 -1.53 -16.83
CA VAL A 200 16.74 -0.82 -17.27
C VAL A 200 16.26 0.13 -16.18
N HIS A 201 16.08 1.41 -16.53
CA HIS A 201 15.56 2.45 -15.64
C HIS A 201 14.21 3.03 -16.10
N MET A 202 13.78 2.68 -17.30
CA MET A 202 12.54 3.17 -17.89
C MET A 202 11.93 2.13 -18.85
N HIS A 203 10.61 2.11 -18.94
CA HIS A 203 9.93 1.16 -19.83
C HIS A 203 10.06 1.52 -21.33
N ARG A 204 10.30 2.79 -21.65
CA ARG A 204 10.44 3.27 -23.04
C ARG A 204 11.44 4.41 -23.13
N ARG A 205 12.13 4.52 -24.27
CA ARG A 205 13.18 5.51 -24.54
C ARG A 205 12.72 6.97 -24.35
N SER A 206 11.47 7.27 -24.66
CA SER A 206 10.92 8.64 -24.52
C SER A 206 10.86 9.15 -23.09
N ARG A 207 10.96 8.26 -22.08
CA ARG A 207 11.06 8.63 -20.65
C ARG A 207 12.41 9.22 -20.25
N ARG A 208 13.39 9.25 -21.16
CA ARG A 208 14.72 9.84 -20.89
C ARG A 208 14.64 11.25 -20.33
N VAL A 209 13.78 12.11 -20.90
CA VAL A 209 13.62 13.50 -20.42
C VAL A 209 13.23 13.55 -18.95
N LEU A 210 12.37 12.63 -18.52
CA LEU A 210 12.01 12.49 -17.11
C LEU A 210 13.19 11.96 -16.29
N GLN A 211 13.92 10.96 -16.79
CA GLN A 211 15.09 10.41 -16.10
C GLN A 211 16.19 11.46 -15.89
N ASP A 212 16.48 12.28 -16.90
CA ASP A 212 17.42 13.40 -16.79
C ASP A 212 16.94 14.41 -15.72
N THR A 213 15.65 14.71 -15.69
CA THR A 213 15.03 15.56 -14.67
C THR A 213 15.15 14.97 -13.27
N LEU A 214 14.88 13.66 -13.09
CA LEU A 214 15.04 12.97 -11.81
C LEU A 214 16.49 13.00 -11.34
N THR A 215 17.44 12.79 -12.25
CA THR A 215 18.87 12.90 -11.95
C THR A 215 19.23 14.30 -11.49
N ALA A 216 18.78 15.35 -12.18
CA ALA A 216 19.04 16.74 -11.79
C ALA A 216 18.41 17.09 -10.42
N ILE A 217 17.21 16.54 -10.11
CA ILE A 217 16.59 16.69 -8.79
C ILE A 217 17.45 16.01 -7.71
N ARG A 218 17.92 14.79 -7.96
CA ARG A 218 18.76 14.02 -7.03
C ARG A 218 20.07 14.75 -6.72
N GLU A 219 20.74 15.26 -7.76
CA GLU A 219 22.03 15.94 -7.63
C GLU A 219 21.89 17.41 -7.17
N GLY A 220 20.66 17.95 -7.14
CA GLY A 220 20.40 19.32 -6.71
C GLY A 220 20.86 20.41 -7.66
N VAL A 221 21.06 20.10 -8.95
CA VAL A 221 21.52 21.00 -10.01
C VAL A 221 20.42 21.24 -11.05
N THR A 222 20.62 22.23 -11.94
CA THR A 222 19.73 22.37 -13.10
C THR A 222 20.12 21.38 -14.22
N VAL A 223 19.17 21.03 -15.09
CA VAL A 223 19.39 20.03 -16.15
C VAL A 223 20.52 20.46 -17.11
N ASP A 224 20.65 21.76 -17.40
CA ASP A 224 21.73 22.31 -18.25
C ASP A 224 23.10 22.29 -17.56
N GLN A 225 23.15 22.31 -16.22
CA GLN A 225 24.37 22.21 -15.44
C GLN A 225 24.76 20.77 -15.10
N ALA A 226 23.84 19.81 -15.27
CA ALA A 226 24.05 18.42 -14.86
C ALA A 226 25.17 17.72 -15.65
N GLY A 227 25.39 18.08 -16.92
CA GLY A 227 26.54 17.60 -17.71
C GLY A 227 26.71 16.08 -17.65
N PHE A 228 27.89 15.64 -17.21
CA PHE A 228 28.24 14.20 -17.09
C PHE A 228 27.54 13.47 -15.92
N LEU A 229 26.75 14.14 -15.10
CA LEU A 229 25.90 13.48 -14.11
C LEU A 229 24.70 12.78 -14.77
N LEU A 230 24.34 13.22 -15.99
CA LEU A 230 23.33 12.56 -16.79
C LEU A 230 23.88 11.31 -17.48
N TYR A 231 23.02 10.34 -17.71
CA TYR A 231 23.36 9.19 -18.54
C TYR A 231 23.65 9.63 -19.98
N ALA A 232 24.63 9.00 -20.63
CA ALA A 232 25.11 9.39 -21.96
C ALA A 232 23.98 9.36 -23.04
N ASN A 233 23.03 8.45 -22.88
CA ASN A 233 21.95 8.25 -23.83
C ASN A 233 20.67 7.71 -23.15
N GLY A 234 19.64 7.39 -23.92
CA GLY A 234 18.38 6.83 -23.44
C GLY A 234 18.26 5.31 -23.54
N GLU A 235 19.39 4.58 -23.53
CA GLU A 235 19.37 3.13 -23.80
C GLU A 235 19.02 2.26 -22.60
N ARG A 236 18.90 2.85 -21.41
CA ARG A 236 18.40 2.15 -20.20
C ARG A 236 16.89 1.96 -20.22
N HIS A 237 16.37 1.39 -21.30
CA HIS A 237 14.94 1.09 -21.47
C HIS A 237 14.73 -0.35 -21.96
N LEU A 238 13.50 -0.85 -21.81
CA LEU A 238 13.13 -2.16 -22.36
C LEU A 238 13.18 -2.09 -23.88
N ARG A 239 13.96 -2.96 -24.50
CA ARG A 239 14.23 -2.99 -25.95
C ARG A 239 13.45 -4.11 -26.62
N SER A 240 13.14 -3.98 -27.91
CA SER A 240 12.56 -5.11 -28.66
C SER A 240 13.55 -6.27 -28.78
N LEU A 241 13.04 -7.50 -28.95
CA LEU A 241 13.88 -8.70 -29.08
C LEU A 241 14.84 -8.61 -30.28
N GLU A 242 14.41 -7.95 -31.35
CA GLU A 242 15.25 -7.72 -32.55
C GLU A 242 16.45 -6.81 -32.20
N VAL A 243 16.22 -5.75 -31.45
CA VAL A 243 17.29 -4.84 -31.00
C VAL A 243 18.26 -5.58 -30.06
N LEU A 244 17.75 -6.37 -29.12
CA LEU A 244 18.58 -7.15 -28.21
C LEU A 244 19.47 -8.14 -28.96
N GLN A 245 18.93 -8.82 -30.00
CA GLN A 245 19.70 -9.75 -30.85
C GLN A 245 20.79 -9.04 -31.64
N HIS A 246 20.62 -7.77 -31.94
CA HIS A 246 21.65 -6.97 -32.61
C HIS A 246 22.79 -6.56 -31.67
N PHE A 247 22.46 -6.32 -30.40
CA PHE A 247 23.42 -5.85 -29.40
C PHE A 247 24.21 -6.98 -28.71
N TYR A 248 23.58 -8.14 -28.51
CA TYR A 248 24.15 -9.23 -27.71
C TYR A 248 24.38 -10.50 -28.52
N PRO A 249 25.48 -11.20 -28.29
CA PRO A 249 25.65 -12.58 -28.74
C PRO A 249 24.48 -13.47 -28.23
N GLU A 250 24.04 -14.41 -29.07
CA GLU A 250 22.91 -15.29 -28.76
C GLU A 250 23.10 -16.09 -27.46
N GLU A 251 24.34 -16.51 -27.20
CA GLU A 251 24.67 -17.23 -25.96
C GLU A 251 24.37 -16.42 -24.69
N LEU A 252 24.62 -15.12 -24.69
CA LEU A 252 24.36 -14.25 -23.52
C LEU A 252 22.85 -14.03 -23.33
N LEU A 253 22.08 -13.98 -24.41
CA LEU A 253 20.61 -13.92 -24.35
C LEU A 253 20.04 -15.23 -23.83
N ARG A 254 20.55 -16.38 -24.29
CA ARG A 254 20.13 -17.71 -23.83
C ARG A 254 20.45 -17.93 -22.34
N GLU A 255 21.57 -17.41 -21.87
CA GLU A 255 21.95 -17.52 -20.47
C GLU A 255 20.97 -16.80 -19.52
N THR A 256 20.26 -15.75 -20.00
CA THR A 256 19.20 -15.12 -19.22
C THR A 256 18.04 -16.08 -18.93
N LEU A 257 17.70 -16.93 -19.89
CA LEU A 257 16.66 -17.94 -19.72
C LEU A 257 17.09 -19.04 -18.77
N HIS A 258 18.37 -19.49 -18.87
CA HIS A 258 18.93 -20.47 -17.96
C HIS A 258 18.86 -19.99 -16.51
N ILE A 259 19.16 -18.70 -16.26
CA ILE A 259 19.00 -18.09 -14.93
C ILE A 259 17.55 -18.03 -14.54
N ALA A 260 16.66 -17.56 -15.44
CA ALA A 260 15.24 -17.45 -15.16
C ALA A 260 14.58 -18.80 -14.84
N GLU A 261 15.01 -19.89 -15.50
CA GLU A 261 14.53 -21.24 -15.24
C GLU A 261 14.90 -21.79 -13.86
N ARG A 262 16.01 -21.29 -13.26
CA ARG A 262 16.46 -21.68 -11.91
C ARG A 262 15.72 -20.94 -10.79
N ILE A 263 14.83 -20.04 -11.09
CA ILE A 263 14.10 -19.20 -10.12
C ILE A 263 12.65 -19.62 -10.10
N ASP A 264 12.18 -20.10 -8.94
CA ASP A 264 10.80 -20.57 -8.78
C ASP A 264 10.00 -19.73 -7.80
N PHE A 265 10.62 -18.79 -7.08
CA PHE A 265 9.96 -18.00 -6.03
C PHE A 265 8.86 -17.08 -6.57
N SER A 266 7.73 -17.07 -5.88
CA SER A 266 6.62 -16.14 -6.07
C SER A 266 6.18 -15.53 -4.75
N LEU A 267 5.70 -14.26 -4.76
CA LEU A 267 5.10 -13.65 -3.56
C LEU A 267 3.83 -14.39 -3.09
N ASP A 268 3.19 -15.19 -3.95
CA ASP A 268 2.07 -16.05 -3.55
C ASP A 268 2.48 -17.15 -2.53
N GLU A 269 3.78 -17.41 -2.35
CA GLU A 269 4.31 -18.36 -1.35
C GLU A 269 4.39 -17.75 0.05
N LEU A 270 4.32 -16.42 0.17
CA LEU A 270 4.37 -15.76 1.46
C LEU A 270 3.12 -16.14 2.27
N ARG A 271 3.36 -16.60 3.49
CA ARG A 271 2.30 -16.89 4.46
C ARG A 271 2.47 -15.97 5.63
N TYR A 272 1.38 -15.36 6.03
CA TYR A 272 1.34 -14.52 7.21
C TYR A 272 0.87 -15.37 8.39
N GLU A 273 1.70 -15.43 9.42
CA GLU A 273 1.40 -16.13 10.65
C GLU A 273 1.34 -15.13 11.80
N TYR A 274 0.23 -15.18 12.52
CA TYR A 274 0.05 -14.35 13.71
C TYR A 274 0.81 -14.91 14.89
N PRO A 275 1.19 -14.04 15.85
CA PRO A 275 1.67 -14.51 17.15
C PRO A 275 0.60 -15.37 17.85
N ASP A 276 1.01 -16.50 18.39
CA ASP A 276 0.17 -17.44 19.15
C ASP A 276 0.46 -17.46 20.65
N GLU A 277 1.44 -16.68 21.12
CA GLU A 277 1.84 -16.60 22.53
C GLU A 277 0.73 -16.10 23.49
N ILE A 278 -0.36 -15.57 22.95
CA ILE A 278 -1.51 -15.09 23.72
C ILE A 278 -2.41 -16.24 24.14
N VAL A 279 -2.37 -17.34 23.39
CA VAL A 279 -3.24 -18.50 23.61
C VAL A 279 -2.61 -19.37 24.70
N PRO A 280 -3.32 -19.74 25.78
CA PRO A 280 -2.84 -20.70 26.78
C PRO A 280 -2.45 -22.04 26.15
N ALA A 281 -1.47 -22.73 26.71
CA ALA A 281 -0.90 -23.95 26.14
C ALA A 281 -1.90 -25.12 25.98
N ASP A 282 -2.99 -25.11 26.72
CA ASP A 282 -4.06 -26.10 26.73
C ASP A 282 -5.28 -25.69 25.88
N GLU A 283 -5.20 -24.55 25.18
CA GLU A 283 -6.28 -23.98 24.38
C GLU A 283 -5.87 -23.90 22.89
N THR A 284 -6.86 -23.76 22.04
CA THR A 284 -6.66 -23.35 20.64
C THR A 284 -7.07 -21.90 20.47
N PRO A 285 -6.60 -21.18 19.45
CA PRO A 285 -7.08 -19.82 19.18
C PRO A 285 -8.61 -19.71 19.10
N ALA A 286 -9.26 -20.71 18.51
CA ALA A 286 -10.71 -20.75 18.38
C ALA A 286 -11.43 -20.97 19.72
N SER A 287 -10.95 -21.91 20.56
CA SER A 287 -11.54 -22.14 21.89
C SER A 287 -11.35 -20.94 22.81
N TYR A 288 -10.14 -20.37 22.81
CA TYR A 288 -9.82 -19.23 23.63
C TYR A 288 -10.59 -17.96 23.23
N LEU A 289 -10.70 -17.66 21.93
CA LEU A 289 -11.52 -16.55 21.45
C LEU A 289 -12.99 -16.70 21.84
N ARG A 290 -13.55 -17.92 21.73
CA ARG A 290 -14.92 -18.24 22.15
C ARG A 290 -15.10 -18.05 23.64
N GLN A 291 -14.13 -18.49 24.45
CA GLN A 291 -14.17 -18.34 25.91
C GLN A 291 -14.18 -16.87 26.30
N LEU A 292 -13.26 -16.04 25.78
CA LEU A 292 -13.19 -14.62 26.04
C LEU A 292 -14.47 -13.87 25.60
N THR A 293 -14.99 -14.22 24.41
CA THR A 293 -16.24 -13.65 23.91
C THR A 293 -17.41 -14.00 24.85
N GLY A 294 -17.48 -15.24 25.33
CA GLY A 294 -18.49 -15.70 26.27
C GLY A 294 -18.38 -15.00 27.65
N GLN A 295 -17.17 -14.74 28.11
CA GLN A 295 -16.93 -13.95 29.32
C GLN A 295 -17.44 -12.51 29.09
N GLY A 296 -17.04 -11.85 28.00
CA GLY A 296 -17.48 -10.50 27.69
C GLY A 296 -18.98 -10.36 27.54
N MET A 297 -19.66 -11.36 26.97
CA MET A 297 -21.14 -11.37 26.93
C MET A 297 -21.77 -11.29 28.33
N ARG A 298 -21.25 -12.06 29.29
CA ARG A 298 -21.75 -12.04 30.69
C ARG A 298 -21.48 -10.70 31.38
N GLU A 299 -20.32 -10.11 31.13
CA GLU A 299 -19.94 -8.80 31.67
C GLU A 299 -20.78 -7.65 31.09
N ARG A 300 -21.03 -7.68 29.78
CA ARG A 300 -21.83 -6.64 29.08
C ARG A 300 -23.32 -6.72 29.37
N TRP A 301 -23.87 -7.89 29.60
CA TRP A 301 -25.28 -8.09 29.88
C TRP A 301 -25.51 -8.94 31.16
N PRO A 302 -25.30 -8.33 32.37
CA PRO A 302 -25.47 -9.06 33.64
C PRO A 302 -26.91 -9.57 33.84
N GLY A 303 -27.90 -8.91 33.23
CA GLY A 303 -29.30 -9.28 33.29
C GLY A 303 -29.75 -10.33 32.26
N GLY A 304 -28.83 -10.85 31.46
CA GLY A 304 -29.09 -11.82 30.39
C GLY A 304 -28.79 -11.26 29.00
N VAL A 305 -28.13 -12.07 28.18
CA VAL A 305 -27.74 -11.69 26.81
C VAL A 305 -28.97 -11.72 25.88
N PRO A 306 -29.24 -10.65 25.11
CA PRO A 306 -30.32 -10.65 24.13
C PRO A 306 -30.14 -11.75 23.08
N GLN A 307 -31.22 -12.48 22.75
CA GLN A 307 -31.17 -13.60 21.82
C GLN A 307 -30.65 -13.18 20.41
N LYS A 308 -30.91 -11.93 19.99
CA LYS A 308 -30.34 -11.36 18.75
C LYS A 308 -28.81 -11.36 18.78
N VAL A 309 -28.24 -10.91 19.92
CA VAL A 309 -26.79 -10.83 20.09
C VAL A 309 -26.13 -12.21 20.10
N VAL A 310 -26.74 -13.19 20.78
CA VAL A 310 -26.24 -14.58 20.79
C VAL A 310 -26.13 -15.11 19.36
N ARG A 311 -27.15 -14.88 18.52
CA ARG A 311 -27.11 -15.34 17.11
C ARG A 311 -26.01 -14.63 16.31
N LEU A 312 -25.84 -13.32 16.52
CA LEU A 312 -24.78 -12.54 15.84
C LEU A 312 -23.41 -13.05 16.24
N VAL A 313 -23.13 -13.24 17.52
CA VAL A 313 -21.85 -13.73 18.02
C VAL A 313 -21.54 -15.12 17.46
N GLU A 314 -22.50 -16.06 17.46
CA GLU A 314 -22.29 -17.40 16.91
C GLU A 314 -22.04 -17.38 15.39
N HIS A 315 -22.70 -16.48 14.68
CA HIS A 315 -22.47 -16.27 13.25
C HIS A 315 -21.05 -15.72 12.98
N GLU A 316 -20.65 -14.68 13.73
CA GLU A 316 -19.31 -14.07 13.59
C GLU A 316 -18.20 -15.05 13.96
N LEU A 317 -18.29 -15.74 15.08
CA LEU A 317 -17.29 -16.72 15.49
C LEU A 317 -17.11 -17.84 14.46
N ARG A 318 -18.20 -18.24 13.78
CA ARG A 318 -18.11 -19.22 12.68
C ARG A 318 -17.34 -18.64 11.50
N LEU A 319 -17.66 -17.41 11.07
CA LEU A 319 -16.96 -16.75 9.96
C LEU A 319 -15.49 -16.52 10.27
N ILE A 320 -15.16 -16.07 11.48
CA ILE A 320 -13.79 -15.88 11.95
C ILE A 320 -13.01 -17.19 11.87
N GLY A 321 -13.61 -18.30 12.32
CA GLY A 321 -13.00 -19.63 12.29
C GLY A 321 -12.80 -20.17 10.86
N GLU A 322 -13.81 -20.02 10.00
CA GLU A 322 -13.72 -20.43 8.59
C GLU A 322 -12.60 -19.69 7.83
N LEU A 323 -12.36 -18.42 8.18
CA LEU A 323 -11.34 -17.56 7.58
C LEU A 323 -10.00 -17.58 8.35
N ARG A 324 -9.94 -18.27 9.48
CA ARG A 324 -8.73 -18.40 10.34
C ARG A 324 -8.18 -17.07 10.85
N TYR A 325 -9.06 -16.16 11.29
CA TYR A 325 -8.66 -14.85 11.82
C TYR A 325 -8.66 -14.78 13.35
N GLU A 326 -8.85 -15.90 14.07
CA GLU A 326 -8.85 -15.93 15.54
C GLU A 326 -7.60 -15.29 16.15
N PRO A 327 -6.36 -15.61 15.70
CA PRO A 327 -5.16 -15.00 16.26
C PRO A 327 -5.11 -13.48 16.08
N TYR A 328 -5.68 -12.97 14.99
CA TYR A 328 -5.78 -11.53 14.76
C TYR A 328 -6.67 -10.84 15.80
N PHE A 329 -7.88 -11.37 16.02
CA PHE A 329 -8.78 -10.84 17.05
C PHE A 329 -8.16 -10.90 18.44
N LEU A 330 -7.46 -11.99 18.76
CA LEU A 330 -6.75 -12.15 20.02
C LEU A 330 -5.62 -11.14 20.18
N THR A 331 -4.86 -10.86 19.12
CA THR A 331 -3.80 -9.84 19.13
C THR A 331 -4.36 -8.45 19.42
N VAL A 332 -5.46 -8.07 18.78
CA VAL A 332 -6.13 -6.79 19.03
C VAL A 332 -6.70 -6.74 20.46
N TYR A 333 -7.33 -7.83 20.91
CA TYR A 333 -7.82 -7.96 22.29
C TYR A 333 -6.71 -7.75 23.33
N ASP A 334 -5.55 -8.33 23.12
CA ASP A 334 -4.40 -8.18 24.02
C ASP A 334 -3.94 -6.72 24.12
N ILE A 335 -3.80 -6.03 22.99
CA ILE A 335 -3.40 -4.61 22.95
C ILE A 335 -4.43 -3.73 23.67
N VAL A 336 -5.72 -3.97 23.41
CA VAL A 336 -6.82 -3.24 24.06
C VAL A 336 -6.86 -3.54 25.56
N SER A 337 -6.68 -4.80 25.96
CA SER A 337 -6.66 -5.21 27.38
C SER A 337 -5.51 -4.57 28.12
N PHE A 338 -4.32 -4.48 27.53
CA PHE A 338 -3.20 -3.72 28.10
C PHE A 338 -3.59 -2.24 28.31
N ALA A 339 -4.12 -1.58 27.28
CA ALA A 339 -4.52 -0.17 27.41
C ALA A 339 -5.54 0.05 28.53
N ARG A 340 -6.57 -0.80 28.60
CA ARG A 340 -7.60 -0.74 29.66
C ARG A 340 -7.02 -1.00 31.04
N SER A 341 -6.09 -1.95 31.18
CA SER A 341 -5.41 -2.23 32.47
C SER A 341 -4.59 -1.03 32.99
N LYS A 342 -4.15 -0.15 32.08
CA LYS A 342 -3.47 1.11 32.38
C LYS A 342 -4.41 2.31 32.51
N GLY A 343 -5.73 2.11 32.39
CA GLY A 343 -6.70 3.19 32.41
C GLY A 343 -6.62 4.10 31.17
N ILE A 344 -6.10 3.61 30.05
CA ILE A 344 -6.04 4.34 28.79
C ILE A 344 -7.37 4.12 28.06
N LEU A 345 -8.09 5.20 27.75
CA LEU A 345 -9.34 5.08 26.97
C LEU A 345 -9.01 4.66 25.54
N CYS A 346 -9.79 3.71 25.03
CA CYS A 346 -9.67 3.23 23.67
C CYS A 346 -11.04 2.88 23.09
N GLN A 347 -11.16 2.96 21.77
CA GLN A 347 -12.40 2.73 21.04
C GLN A 347 -12.14 2.16 19.65
N GLY A 348 -12.64 0.97 19.37
CA GLY A 348 -12.70 0.40 18.03
C GLY A 348 -13.67 1.17 17.14
N ARG A 349 -13.25 1.51 15.92
CA ARG A 349 -14.00 2.31 14.97
C ARG A 349 -14.14 1.64 13.61
N GLY A 350 -14.84 2.32 12.69
CA GLY A 350 -14.99 1.85 11.31
C GLY A 350 -15.79 0.54 11.23
N SER A 351 -15.23 -0.43 10.51
CA SER A 351 -15.90 -1.72 10.31
C SER A 351 -15.99 -2.56 11.59
N ALA A 352 -15.03 -2.44 12.51
CA ALA A 352 -15.03 -3.14 13.80
C ALA A 352 -16.23 -2.78 14.68
N ALA A 353 -16.82 -1.58 14.51
CA ALA A 353 -18.02 -1.17 15.21
C ALA A 353 -19.28 -2.00 14.82
N ASN A 354 -19.23 -2.77 13.73
CA ASN A 354 -20.29 -3.67 13.33
C ASN A 354 -20.15 -5.09 13.92
N SER A 355 -19.11 -5.36 14.69
CA SER A 355 -18.81 -6.69 15.24
C SER A 355 -19.32 -6.85 16.67
N ALA A 356 -20.19 -7.84 16.88
CA ALA A 356 -20.63 -8.23 18.21
C ALA A 356 -19.51 -8.92 19.01
N VAL A 357 -18.61 -9.63 18.35
CA VAL A 357 -17.40 -10.21 18.97
C VAL A 357 -16.48 -9.10 19.46
N CYS A 358 -16.20 -8.07 18.65
CA CYS A 358 -15.39 -6.92 19.09
C CYS A 358 -16.02 -6.18 20.29
N PHE A 359 -17.34 -6.07 20.35
CA PHE A 359 -18.03 -5.50 21.51
C PHE A 359 -17.85 -6.36 22.77
N CYS A 360 -18.01 -7.67 22.65
CA CYS A 360 -17.80 -8.59 23.78
C CYS A 360 -16.35 -8.58 24.27
N LEU A 361 -15.37 -8.48 23.35
CA LEU A 361 -13.94 -8.38 23.69
C LEU A 361 -13.54 -7.00 24.24
N GLY A 362 -14.45 -6.05 24.31
CA GLY A 362 -14.16 -4.69 24.77
C GLY A 362 -13.36 -3.86 23.75
N ILE A 363 -13.25 -4.29 22.51
CA ILE A 363 -12.55 -3.55 21.44
C ILE A 363 -13.39 -2.33 21.02
N THR A 364 -14.71 -2.45 20.97
CA THR A 364 -15.65 -1.35 20.67
C THR A 364 -16.69 -1.20 21.77
N GLU A 365 -17.24 0.02 21.93
CA GLU A 365 -18.36 0.32 22.85
C GLU A 365 -19.70 0.46 22.09
N VAL A 366 -19.75 0.11 20.81
CA VAL A 366 -21.00 0.14 20.01
C VAL A 366 -21.81 -1.11 20.29
N ASP A 367 -22.92 -0.94 21.04
CA ASP A 367 -23.79 -2.03 21.47
C ASP A 367 -24.58 -2.62 20.28
N PRO A 368 -24.36 -3.89 19.89
CA PRO A 368 -25.06 -4.54 18.79
C PRO A 368 -26.54 -4.81 19.08
N ALA A 369 -26.96 -4.74 20.35
CA ALA A 369 -28.37 -4.82 20.71
C ALA A 369 -29.15 -3.56 20.29
N ARG A 370 -28.50 -2.38 20.33
CA ARG A 370 -29.08 -1.07 20.03
C ARG A 370 -28.95 -0.66 18.56
N MET A 371 -27.95 -1.22 17.85
CA MET A 371 -27.65 -0.88 16.46
C MET A 371 -28.03 -2.02 15.52
N GLU A 372 -28.41 -1.67 14.30
CA GLU A 372 -28.51 -2.63 13.21
C GLU A 372 -27.13 -2.77 12.58
N THR A 373 -26.52 -3.92 12.78
CA THR A 373 -25.17 -4.22 12.28
C THR A 373 -25.23 -5.24 11.14
N LEU A 374 -24.44 -5.03 10.11
CA LEU A 374 -24.20 -5.99 9.03
C LEU A 374 -22.78 -6.50 9.16
N VAL A 375 -22.63 -7.73 9.66
CA VAL A 375 -21.34 -8.39 9.90
C VAL A 375 -20.55 -8.52 8.60
N GLU A 376 -21.22 -8.76 7.48
CA GLU A 376 -20.61 -8.93 6.15
C GLU A 376 -19.91 -7.66 5.66
N ARG A 377 -20.20 -6.50 6.23
CA ARG A 377 -19.42 -5.27 6.01
C ARG A 377 -18.03 -5.35 6.65
N PHE A 378 -17.90 -6.09 7.73
CA PHE A 378 -16.66 -6.26 8.48
C PHE A 378 -15.87 -7.48 8.00
N ILE A 379 -16.55 -8.63 7.88
CA ILE A 379 -15.96 -9.91 7.48
C ILE A 379 -16.94 -10.71 6.63
N SER A 380 -16.52 -11.19 5.46
CA SER A 380 -17.30 -12.10 4.61
C SER A 380 -16.38 -12.96 3.74
N LYS A 381 -16.88 -14.14 3.33
CA LYS A 381 -16.12 -15.05 2.44
C LYS A 381 -15.88 -14.46 1.06
N GLU A 382 -16.86 -13.74 0.53
CA GLU A 382 -16.82 -13.12 -0.80
C GLU A 382 -15.86 -11.93 -0.85
N ARG A 383 -15.54 -11.36 0.29
CA ARG A 383 -14.64 -10.21 0.38
C ARG A 383 -13.19 -10.60 0.04
N ASN A 384 -12.78 -11.82 0.42
CA ASN A 384 -11.41 -12.32 0.27
C ASN A 384 -10.33 -11.29 0.68
N GLU A 385 -10.69 -10.39 1.59
CA GLU A 385 -9.84 -9.38 2.19
C GLU A 385 -9.90 -9.55 3.69
N PRO A 386 -8.80 -9.36 4.40
CA PRO A 386 -8.78 -9.43 5.85
C PRO A 386 -9.63 -8.33 6.49
N PRO A 387 -10.18 -8.57 7.71
CA PRO A 387 -10.84 -7.52 8.47
C PRO A 387 -9.84 -6.42 8.87
N ASP A 388 -10.29 -5.17 8.88
CA ASP A 388 -9.48 -4.01 9.32
C ASP A 388 -10.03 -3.53 10.67
N ILE A 389 -9.31 -3.81 11.76
CA ILE A 389 -9.69 -3.39 13.11
C ILE A 389 -8.87 -2.16 13.48
N ASP A 390 -9.48 -0.99 13.29
CA ASP A 390 -8.90 0.29 13.72
C ASP A 390 -9.25 0.53 15.20
N VAL A 391 -8.27 0.85 16.03
CA VAL A 391 -8.50 1.23 17.43
C VAL A 391 -7.90 2.60 17.68
N ASP A 392 -8.75 3.54 18.11
CA ASP A 392 -8.33 4.84 18.60
C ASP A 392 -7.99 4.75 20.09
N PHE A 393 -6.85 5.28 20.47
CA PHE A 393 -6.39 5.41 21.86
C PHE A 393 -6.27 6.89 22.25
N GLU A 394 -6.23 7.19 23.51
CA GLU A 394 -5.91 8.54 24.00
C GLU A 394 -4.62 9.03 23.35
N HIS A 395 -4.68 10.20 22.69
CA HIS A 395 -3.56 10.74 21.94
C HIS A 395 -2.29 10.88 22.80
N GLU A 396 -2.41 11.37 24.04
CA GLU A 396 -1.27 11.61 24.92
C GLU A 396 -0.60 10.32 25.43
N ARG A 397 -1.36 9.23 25.53
CA ARG A 397 -0.91 7.96 26.11
C ARG A 397 -0.73 6.84 25.08
N ARG A 398 -1.00 7.13 23.82
CA ARG A 398 -0.86 6.16 22.72
C ARG A 398 0.56 5.59 22.60
N GLU A 399 1.59 6.38 22.93
CA GLU A 399 2.97 5.92 22.88
C GLU A 399 3.23 4.77 23.86
N GLU A 400 2.58 4.74 25.00
CA GLU A 400 2.66 3.62 25.97
C GLU A 400 2.19 2.30 25.33
N VAL A 401 1.14 2.37 24.51
CA VAL A 401 0.61 1.20 23.78
C VAL A 401 1.58 0.75 22.67
N ILE A 402 2.17 1.70 21.94
CA ILE A 402 3.18 1.41 20.92
C ILE A 402 4.40 0.71 21.54
N GLN A 403 4.90 1.23 22.66
CA GLN A 403 6.05 0.64 23.34
C GLN A 403 5.72 -0.71 23.99
N TYR A 404 4.48 -0.94 24.42
CA TYR A 404 4.02 -2.26 24.85
C TYR A 404 4.14 -3.30 23.72
N ILE A 405 3.72 -2.95 22.49
CA ILE A 405 3.83 -3.85 21.33
C ILE A 405 5.29 -4.22 21.10
N TYR A 406 6.20 -3.24 21.07
CA TYR A 406 7.61 -3.51 20.90
C TYR A 406 8.25 -4.28 22.06
N ALA A 407 7.82 -4.03 23.31
CA ALA A 407 8.31 -4.76 24.48
C ALA A 407 7.87 -6.23 24.47
N LYS A 408 6.63 -6.49 24.00
CA LYS A 408 6.06 -7.84 23.96
C LYS A 408 6.57 -8.68 22.80
N TYR A 409 6.52 -8.13 21.58
CA TYR A 409 6.82 -8.87 20.35
C TYR A 409 8.26 -8.69 19.85
N GLY A 410 8.98 -7.69 20.34
CA GLY A 410 10.30 -7.33 19.83
C GLY A 410 10.24 -6.51 18.52
N ARG A 411 11.35 -5.79 18.23
CA ARG A 411 11.50 -5.01 16.97
C ARG A 411 11.86 -5.84 15.76
N ASP A 412 12.13 -7.09 15.95
CA ASP A 412 12.35 -8.11 14.93
C ASP A 412 11.05 -8.73 14.41
N ARG A 413 9.96 -8.65 15.19
CA ARG A 413 8.66 -9.22 14.86
C ARG A 413 7.53 -8.19 14.74
N ALA A 414 7.75 -6.96 15.19
CA ALA A 414 6.77 -5.88 15.11
C ALA A 414 7.37 -4.65 14.43
N ALA A 415 6.68 -4.10 13.44
CA ALA A 415 7.08 -2.87 12.77
C ALA A 415 5.85 -2.12 12.22
N LEU A 416 5.98 -0.81 12.01
CA LEU A 416 4.95 -0.01 11.36
C LEU A 416 4.94 -0.29 9.85
N ALA A 417 3.77 -0.29 9.24
CA ALA A 417 3.64 -0.26 7.79
C ALA A 417 4.22 1.04 7.22
N ALA A 418 4.68 1.01 5.98
CA ALA A 418 5.08 2.23 5.27
C ALA A 418 3.85 3.04 4.81
N THR A 419 4.13 4.28 4.47
CA THR A 419 3.27 5.13 3.65
C THR A 419 4.11 5.66 2.50
N VAL A 420 3.75 5.33 1.28
CA VAL A 420 4.43 5.85 0.09
C VAL A 420 3.99 7.30 -0.13
N ILE A 421 4.89 8.23 0.16
CA ILE A 421 4.66 9.64 -0.15
C ILE A 421 4.98 9.88 -1.62
N THR A 422 3.97 10.27 -2.38
CA THR A 422 4.09 10.52 -3.82
C THR A 422 4.17 12.01 -4.15
N TYR A 423 4.78 12.32 -5.29
CA TYR A 423 4.73 13.65 -5.84
C TYR A 423 3.29 14.10 -6.09
N ARG A 424 2.93 15.25 -5.55
CA ARG A 424 1.68 15.96 -5.73
C ARG A 424 1.92 17.21 -6.57
N PRO A 425 0.90 17.87 -7.15
CA PRO A 425 1.09 19.02 -8.02
C PRO A 425 2.06 20.07 -7.48
N ARG A 426 1.91 20.46 -6.22
CA ARG A 426 2.78 21.47 -5.59
C ARG A 426 4.24 21.05 -5.48
N SER A 427 4.52 19.80 -5.08
CA SER A 427 5.89 19.29 -4.95
C SER A 427 6.52 19.08 -6.31
N ALA A 428 5.78 18.51 -7.27
CA ALA A 428 6.27 18.30 -8.63
C ALA A 428 6.62 19.64 -9.31
N LEU A 429 5.75 20.65 -9.22
CA LEU A 429 6.02 21.98 -9.76
C LEU A 429 7.29 22.61 -9.15
N ARG A 430 7.50 22.48 -7.84
CA ARG A 430 8.69 23.04 -7.18
C ARG A 430 9.96 22.36 -7.63
N ASP A 431 10.00 21.02 -7.57
CA ASP A 431 11.21 20.29 -7.86
C ASP A 431 11.58 20.33 -9.35
N VAL A 432 10.60 20.17 -10.27
CA VAL A 432 10.82 20.30 -11.71
C VAL A 432 11.13 21.75 -12.11
N GLY A 433 10.43 22.73 -11.56
CA GLY A 433 10.66 24.15 -11.85
C GLY A 433 12.08 24.59 -11.47
N LYS A 434 12.57 24.14 -10.29
CA LYS A 434 13.92 24.41 -9.83
C LYS A 434 14.97 23.87 -10.79
N VAL A 435 14.85 22.61 -11.24
CA VAL A 435 15.84 22.00 -12.13
C VAL A 435 15.75 22.47 -13.58
N LEU A 436 14.62 23.11 -13.97
CA LEU A 436 14.49 23.83 -15.25
C LEU A 436 14.98 25.28 -15.18
N GLY A 437 15.53 25.74 -14.05
CA GLY A 437 16.09 27.08 -13.87
C GLY A 437 15.05 28.18 -13.65
N LEU A 438 13.80 27.85 -13.31
CA LEU A 438 12.78 28.82 -12.97
C LEU A 438 13.02 29.40 -11.56
N SER A 439 12.76 30.68 -11.38
CA SER A 439 12.92 31.33 -10.07
C SER A 439 11.92 30.77 -9.04
N GLU A 440 12.33 30.72 -7.77
CA GLU A 440 11.46 30.29 -6.67
C GLU A 440 10.16 31.09 -6.58
N MET A 441 10.21 32.39 -6.95
CA MET A 441 9.04 33.26 -6.96
C MET A 441 8.01 32.83 -8.01
N GLN A 442 8.46 32.52 -9.24
CA GLN A 442 7.60 32.09 -10.35
C GLN A 442 6.95 30.74 -10.01
N VAL A 443 7.79 29.76 -9.63
CA VAL A 443 7.31 28.43 -9.23
C VAL A 443 6.41 28.49 -8.00
N GLY A 444 6.75 29.34 -7.02
CA GLY A 444 5.97 29.52 -5.80
C GLY A 444 4.57 30.11 -6.05
N ARG A 445 4.43 31.03 -7.00
CA ARG A 445 3.11 31.55 -7.40
C ARG A 445 2.24 30.47 -8.02
N LEU A 446 2.78 29.74 -9.01
CA LEU A 446 2.06 28.65 -9.67
C LEU A 446 1.72 27.51 -8.68
N ALA A 447 2.64 27.12 -7.81
CA ALA A 447 2.39 26.09 -6.81
C ALA A 447 1.32 26.48 -5.77
N ARG A 448 1.18 27.76 -5.43
CA ARG A 448 0.12 28.23 -4.53
C ARG A 448 -1.26 28.24 -5.16
N SER A 449 -1.38 28.49 -6.47
CA SER A 449 -2.67 28.43 -7.17
C SER A 449 -3.23 27.02 -7.28
N MET A 450 -2.38 25.98 -7.14
CA MET A 450 -2.80 24.57 -7.22
C MET A 450 -3.50 24.10 -5.95
N GLN A 451 -4.61 23.39 -6.13
CA GLN A 451 -5.34 22.71 -5.08
C GLN A 451 -5.06 21.20 -5.10
N TRP A 452 -5.30 20.50 -3.99
CA TRP A 452 -5.03 19.08 -3.88
C TRP A 452 -5.94 18.21 -4.79
N TRP A 453 -7.09 18.77 -5.23
CA TRP A 453 -8.05 18.10 -6.12
C TRP A 453 -7.84 18.36 -7.62
N ASP A 454 -6.88 19.19 -8.02
CA ASP A 454 -6.67 19.58 -9.42
C ASP A 454 -6.15 18.43 -10.32
N GLY A 455 -5.89 17.25 -9.75
CA GLY A 455 -5.44 16.08 -10.50
C GLY A 455 -4.05 16.23 -11.11
N LYS A 456 -3.84 15.68 -12.30
CA LYS A 456 -2.54 15.68 -13.01
C LYS A 456 -2.38 16.86 -13.98
N ARG A 457 -3.43 17.65 -14.22
CA ARG A 457 -3.39 18.79 -15.17
C ARG A 457 -3.27 20.10 -14.45
N VAL A 458 -2.48 20.99 -15.03
CA VAL A 458 -2.40 22.40 -14.67
C VAL A 458 -3.02 23.17 -15.82
N ASP A 459 -4.11 23.90 -15.58
CA ASP A 459 -4.80 24.66 -16.61
C ASP A 459 -4.01 25.91 -16.99
N ASP A 460 -4.05 26.29 -18.29
CA ASP A 460 -3.34 27.45 -18.81
C ASP A 460 -3.77 28.75 -18.13
N SER A 461 -5.04 28.89 -17.70
CA SER A 461 -5.52 30.02 -16.92
C SER A 461 -4.71 30.25 -15.65
N ARG A 462 -4.35 29.19 -14.93
CA ARG A 462 -3.53 29.28 -13.71
C ARG A 462 -2.08 29.65 -13.99
N VAL A 463 -1.57 29.20 -15.15
CA VAL A 463 -0.23 29.59 -15.62
C VAL A 463 -0.20 31.11 -15.87
N LEU A 464 -1.21 31.65 -16.55
CA LEU A 464 -1.38 33.06 -16.80
C LEU A 464 -1.58 33.89 -15.51
N GLU A 465 -2.40 33.41 -14.57
CA GLU A 465 -2.59 34.03 -13.25
C GLU A 465 -1.29 34.08 -12.44
N ALA A 466 -0.40 33.08 -12.61
CA ALA A 466 0.92 33.10 -12.00
C ALA A 466 1.91 34.06 -12.67
N GLY A 467 1.52 34.74 -13.77
CA GLY A 467 2.35 35.64 -14.56
C GLY A 467 3.35 34.92 -15.46
N LEU A 468 3.01 33.70 -15.91
CA LEU A 468 3.82 32.88 -16.81
C LEU A 468 3.11 32.77 -18.16
N ASP A 469 3.91 32.62 -19.22
CA ASP A 469 3.40 32.35 -20.56
C ASP A 469 3.27 30.85 -20.81
N PRO A 470 2.04 30.30 -20.99
CA PRO A 470 1.82 28.86 -21.22
C PRO A 470 2.42 28.42 -22.56
N ASP A 471 2.64 29.29 -23.52
CA ASP A 471 3.24 28.98 -24.82
C ASP A 471 4.77 28.93 -24.80
N SER A 472 5.39 29.43 -23.73
CA SER A 472 6.83 29.34 -23.55
C SER A 472 7.32 27.90 -23.57
N PRO A 473 8.38 27.56 -24.34
CA PRO A 473 8.93 26.20 -24.39
C PRO A 473 9.35 25.64 -23.03
N VAL A 474 9.81 26.48 -22.12
CA VAL A 474 10.20 26.07 -20.77
C VAL A 474 8.96 25.70 -19.95
N ILE A 475 7.89 26.49 -20.04
CA ILE A 475 6.64 26.24 -19.33
C ILE A 475 5.95 24.97 -19.89
N ARG A 476 5.89 24.79 -21.21
CA ARG A 476 5.38 23.55 -21.81
C ARG A 476 6.15 22.33 -21.33
N ARG A 477 7.47 22.42 -21.24
CA ARG A 477 8.33 21.34 -20.71
C ARG A 477 8.08 21.11 -19.23
N LEU A 478 7.93 22.18 -18.43
CA LEU A 478 7.54 22.10 -17.02
C LEU A 478 6.23 21.33 -16.85
N LEU A 479 5.17 21.73 -17.57
CA LEU A 479 3.84 21.11 -17.45
C LEU A 479 3.86 19.64 -17.87
N TYR A 480 4.59 19.30 -18.93
CA TYR A 480 4.76 17.92 -19.37
C TYR A 480 5.44 17.07 -18.29
N LEU A 481 6.59 17.51 -17.78
CA LEU A 481 7.37 16.78 -16.77
C LEU A 481 6.63 16.67 -15.42
N VAL A 482 5.93 17.70 -15.01
CA VAL A 482 5.08 17.70 -13.82
C VAL A 482 3.99 16.63 -13.94
N ARG A 483 3.31 16.54 -15.10
CA ARG A 483 2.28 15.52 -15.35
C ARG A 483 2.85 14.10 -15.28
N GLU A 484 4.04 13.89 -15.83
CA GLU A 484 4.72 12.59 -15.80
C GLU A 484 5.22 12.23 -14.38
N LEU A 485 5.62 13.23 -13.59
CA LEU A 485 6.16 13.04 -12.24
C LEU A 485 5.08 12.86 -11.17
N ILE A 486 3.89 13.45 -11.34
CA ILE A 486 2.80 13.31 -10.36
C ILE A 486 2.42 11.83 -10.19
N GLY A 487 2.45 11.37 -8.94
CA GLY A 487 2.18 9.97 -8.57
C GLY A 487 3.45 9.13 -8.38
N PHE A 488 4.62 9.60 -8.81
CA PHE A 488 5.89 8.92 -8.52
C PHE A 488 6.17 8.90 -7.01
N PRO A 489 6.69 7.82 -6.46
CA PRO A 489 7.19 7.79 -5.10
C PRO A 489 8.27 8.85 -4.88
N ARG A 490 8.21 9.55 -3.76
CA ARG A 490 9.19 10.55 -3.36
C ARG A 490 10.07 10.03 -2.21
N HIS A 491 9.45 9.41 -1.24
CA HIS A 491 10.10 8.72 -0.13
C HIS A 491 9.09 7.83 0.60
N LEU A 492 9.59 6.89 1.39
CA LEU A 492 8.80 6.15 2.35
C LEU A 492 8.68 6.94 3.66
N SER A 493 7.46 7.05 4.17
CA SER A 493 7.17 7.52 5.52
C SER A 493 6.63 6.37 6.35
N GLN A 494 6.51 6.54 7.66
CA GLN A 494 5.83 5.60 8.53
C GLN A 494 4.31 5.83 8.47
N HIS A 495 3.53 4.75 8.54
CA HIS A 495 2.08 4.83 8.78
C HIS A 495 1.80 5.42 10.16
N VAL A 496 0.67 6.12 10.30
CA VAL A 496 0.34 6.81 11.56
C VAL A 496 0.16 5.87 12.75
N GLY A 497 -0.13 4.59 12.55
CA GLY A 497 -0.35 3.64 13.62
C GLY A 497 -0.51 2.17 13.20
N GLY A 498 -0.43 1.85 11.89
CA GLY A 498 -0.60 0.48 11.40
C GLY A 498 0.62 -0.38 11.72
N PHE A 499 0.46 -1.31 12.65
CA PHE A 499 1.47 -2.31 13.01
C PHE A 499 1.25 -3.60 12.24
N VAL A 500 2.33 -4.14 11.71
CA VAL A 500 2.43 -5.54 11.28
C VAL A 500 3.17 -6.30 12.38
N ILE A 501 2.59 -7.42 12.83
CA ILE A 501 3.13 -8.22 13.95
C ILE A 501 3.14 -9.68 13.49
N THR A 502 4.32 -10.29 13.40
CA THR A 502 4.53 -11.64 12.85
C THR A 502 4.92 -12.65 13.94
N ASN A 503 4.66 -13.91 13.69
CA ASN A 503 5.11 -15.01 14.55
C ASN A 503 6.63 -15.21 14.47
N GLY A 504 7.19 -15.22 13.23
CA GLY A 504 8.63 -15.28 12.98
C GLY A 504 9.26 -13.90 12.70
N PRO A 505 10.57 -13.86 12.35
CA PRO A 505 11.26 -12.62 12.05
C PRO A 505 10.64 -11.85 10.87
N MET A 506 10.26 -10.61 11.07
CA MET A 506 9.68 -9.72 10.06
C MET A 506 10.60 -9.58 8.84
N SER A 507 11.92 -9.56 9.08
CA SER A 507 12.93 -9.44 8.03
C SER A 507 13.01 -10.64 7.07
N GLU A 508 12.28 -11.73 7.36
CA GLU A 508 12.13 -12.82 6.40
C GLU A 508 10.92 -12.64 5.48
N LEU A 509 9.97 -11.78 5.89
CA LEU A 509 8.78 -11.45 5.11
C LEU A 509 9.02 -10.21 4.25
N VAL A 510 9.56 -9.15 4.84
CA VAL A 510 9.77 -7.86 4.19
C VAL A 510 10.95 -7.13 4.86
N PRO A 511 11.76 -6.35 4.12
CA PRO A 511 12.82 -5.55 4.73
C PRO A 511 12.27 -4.52 5.72
N VAL A 512 13.02 -4.32 6.82
CA VAL A 512 12.70 -3.37 7.89
C VAL A 512 13.73 -2.24 7.89
N GLU A 513 13.27 -1.00 7.99
CA GLU A 513 14.08 0.21 8.01
C GLU A 513 13.95 0.98 9.33
N ASN A 514 14.88 1.89 9.58
CA ASN A 514 14.74 2.89 10.64
C ASN A 514 13.64 3.89 10.31
N ALA A 515 12.81 4.23 11.28
CA ALA A 515 11.82 5.30 11.14
C ALA A 515 12.46 6.68 11.39
N SER A 516 11.73 7.76 11.05
CA SER A 516 12.17 9.13 11.42
C SER A 516 12.06 9.41 12.92
N MET A 517 11.18 8.69 13.60
CA MET A 517 11.07 8.74 15.07
C MET A 517 11.99 7.68 15.64
N GLU A 518 12.76 8.06 16.64
CA GLU A 518 13.58 7.14 17.41
C GLU A 518 12.72 6.00 17.97
N GLU A 519 13.32 4.84 18.16
CA GLU A 519 12.68 3.64 18.72
C GLU A 519 11.54 3.04 17.90
N ARG A 520 11.34 3.47 16.64
CA ARG A 520 10.39 2.87 15.71
C ARG A 520 11.08 2.23 14.53
N THR A 521 10.44 1.21 13.98
CA THR A 521 10.85 0.51 12.75
C THR A 521 9.70 0.54 11.74
N VAL A 522 10.04 0.53 10.46
CA VAL A 522 9.08 0.60 9.35
C VAL A 522 9.42 -0.49 8.35
N ILE A 523 8.42 -1.25 7.90
CA ILE A 523 8.57 -2.17 6.77
C ILE A 523 8.51 -1.39 5.45
N GLN A 524 9.02 -1.98 4.37
CA GLN A 524 9.05 -1.33 3.05
C GLN A 524 7.71 -1.38 2.29
N TRP A 525 6.66 -2.02 2.81
CA TRP A 525 5.35 -2.13 2.19
C TRP A 525 4.31 -1.20 2.79
N GLU A 526 3.47 -0.61 1.94
CA GLU A 526 2.35 0.23 2.34
C GLU A 526 1.05 -0.58 2.53
N LYS A 527 -0.02 0.11 2.96
CA LYS A 527 -1.32 -0.51 3.21
C LYS A 527 -1.84 -1.32 2.03
N ASN A 528 -1.76 -0.79 0.80
CA ASN A 528 -2.28 -1.48 -0.38
C ASN A 528 -1.47 -2.76 -0.69
N ASP A 529 -0.14 -2.71 -0.51
CA ASP A 529 0.72 -3.88 -0.69
C ASP A 529 0.36 -4.99 0.31
N LEU A 530 0.06 -4.62 1.56
CA LEU A 530 -0.38 -5.57 2.59
C LEU A 530 -1.75 -6.19 2.24
N GLU A 531 -2.70 -5.37 1.78
CA GLU A 531 -4.02 -5.84 1.35
C GLU A 531 -3.93 -6.80 0.16
N ASP A 532 -3.11 -6.48 -0.86
CA ASP A 532 -2.90 -7.30 -2.05
C ASP A 532 -2.27 -8.67 -1.73
N LEU A 533 -1.44 -8.74 -0.69
CA LEU A 533 -0.82 -9.98 -0.20
C LEU A 533 -1.62 -10.69 0.89
N GLY A 534 -2.78 -10.15 1.31
CA GLY A 534 -3.59 -10.70 2.38
C GLY A 534 -2.95 -10.63 3.77
N LEU A 535 -2.04 -9.67 3.97
CA LEU A 535 -1.37 -9.42 5.24
C LEU A 535 -2.18 -8.46 6.10
N LEU A 536 -2.26 -8.73 7.40
CA LEU A 536 -3.04 -7.93 8.34
C LEU A 536 -2.17 -6.91 9.08
N LYS A 537 -2.75 -5.76 9.34
CA LYS A 537 -2.20 -4.75 10.22
C LYS A 537 -3.16 -4.47 11.39
N VAL A 538 -2.62 -4.08 12.50
CA VAL A 538 -3.37 -3.58 13.66
C VAL A 538 -3.17 -2.07 13.73
N ASP A 539 -4.25 -1.29 13.59
CA ASP A 539 -4.15 0.16 13.63
C ASP A 539 -4.26 0.70 15.06
N VAL A 540 -3.13 1.16 15.59
CA VAL A 540 -3.01 1.86 16.88
C VAL A 540 -3.03 3.35 16.62
N LEU A 541 -4.21 3.95 16.61
CA LEU A 541 -4.42 5.34 16.25
C LEU A 541 -4.55 6.24 17.48
N GLY A 542 -4.37 7.55 17.32
CA GLY A 542 -4.52 8.53 18.40
C GLY A 542 -5.70 9.45 18.16
N LEU A 543 -6.61 9.56 19.15
CA LEU A 543 -7.75 10.46 19.10
C LEU A 543 -7.72 11.42 20.30
N GLY A 544 -7.51 12.72 20.02
CA GLY A 544 -7.45 13.75 21.06
C GLY A 544 -8.75 13.89 21.86
N MET A 545 -9.91 13.54 21.26
CA MET A 545 -11.19 13.56 21.99
C MET A 545 -11.24 12.55 23.14
N LEU A 546 -10.62 11.36 23.01
CA LEU A 546 -10.53 10.41 24.12
C LEU A 546 -9.74 10.99 25.30
N THR A 547 -8.67 11.74 25.03
CA THR A 547 -7.92 12.47 26.06
C THR A 547 -8.79 13.55 26.71
N ALA A 548 -9.58 14.30 25.94
CA ALA A 548 -10.50 15.31 26.47
C ALA A 548 -11.57 14.67 27.37
N ILE A 549 -12.14 13.54 26.95
CA ILE A 549 -13.14 12.79 27.73
C ILE A 549 -12.52 12.29 29.05
N ARG A 550 -11.33 11.67 29.02
CA ARG A 550 -10.68 11.22 30.24
C ARG A 550 -10.44 12.36 31.22
N ARG A 551 -9.89 13.47 30.73
CA ARG A 551 -9.66 14.66 31.57
C ARG A 551 -10.99 15.21 32.15
N SER A 552 -12.08 15.15 31.38
CA SER A 552 -13.40 15.55 31.87
C SER A 552 -13.90 14.63 32.98
N PHE A 553 -13.70 13.32 32.85
CA PHE A 553 -14.04 12.36 33.91
C PHE A 553 -13.19 12.59 35.17
N ASP A 554 -11.90 12.88 35.03
CA ASP A 554 -11.03 13.20 36.16
C ASP A 554 -11.48 14.48 36.87
N LEU A 555 -11.90 15.51 36.12
CA LEU A 555 -12.42 16.76 36.71
C LEU A 555 -13.74 16.54 37.44
N ILE A 556 -14.66 15.75 36.87
CA ILE A 556 -15.93 15.42 37.51
C ILE A 556 -15.69 14.65 38.81
N ARG A 557 -14.80 13.64 38.76
CA ARG A 557 -14.44 12.88 39.96
C ARG A 557 -13.83 13.77 41.05
N ALA A 558 -12.96 14.71 40.68
CA ALA A 558 -12.36 15.65 41.63
C ALA A 558 -13.37 16.66 42.21
N PHE A 559 -14.42 17.05 41.43
CA PHE A 559 -15.41 18.04 41.79
C PHE A 559 -16.51 17.47 42.71
N ASP A 560 -17.09 16.31 42.38
CA ASP A 560 -18.26 15.76 43.05
C ASP A 560 -18.15 14.26 43.42
N GLY A 561 -16.99 13.64 43.17
CA GLY A 561 -16.72 12.24 43.50
C GLY A 561 -17.37 11.21 42.58
N ARG A 562 -18.10 11.62 41.55
CA ARG A 562 -18.70 10.68 40.60
C ARG A 562 -17.64 10.09 39.65
N GLU A 563 -17.67 8.79 39.48
CA GLU A 563 -16.80 8.09 38.54
C GLU A 563 -17.58 7.69 37.29
N TYR A 564 -17.08 8.08 36.12
CA TYR A 564 -17.64 7.71 34.83
C TYR A 564 -16.65 6.89 34.01
N THR A 565 -17.22 5.97 33.24
CA THR A 565 -16.55 5.27 32.12
C THR A 565 -17.30 5.61 30.84
N LEU A 566 -16.75 5.31 29.68
CA LEU A 566 -17.44 5.51 28.39
C LEU A 566 -18.82 4.81 28.36
N ALA A 567 -18.93 3.66 29.00
CA ALA A 567 -20.17 2.90 29.07
C ALA A 567 -21.17 3.40 30.12
N SER A 568 -20.74 4.11 31.18
CA SER A 568 -21.60 4.53 32.30
C SER A 568 -22.11 5.96 32.19
N VAL A 569 -21.70 6.71 31.15
CA VAL A 569 -22.26 8.06 30.90
C VAL A 569 -23.76 7.93 30.63
N PRO A 570 -24.63 8.72 31.32
CA PRO A 570 -26.08 8.68 31.09
C PRO A 570 -26.41 8.99 29.64
N ALA A 571 -27.20 8.11 29.02
CA ALA A 571 -27.61 8.26 27.64
C ALA A 571 -28.92 9.07 27.56
N GLU A 572 -29.14 9.72 26.42
CA GLU A 572 -30.42 10.33 26.03
C GLU A 572 -30.92 11.41 27.00
N ASP A 573 -30.01 12.27 27.53
CA ASP A 573 -30.37 13.37 28.40
C ASP A 573 -31.09 14.48 27.59
N PRO A 574 -32.41 14.78 27.88
CA PRO A 574 -33.17 15.77 27.12
C PRO A 574 -32.59 17.18 27.17
N VAL A 575 -31.95 17.56 28.27
CA VAL A 575 -31.35 18.90 28.45
C VAL A 575 -30.18 19.09 27.48
N VAL A 576 -29.40 18.03 27.28
CA VAL A 576 -28.29 18.02 26.30
C VAL A 576 -28.86 18.17 24.87
N TYR A 577 -29.94 17.48 24.52
CA TYR A 577 -30.56 17.62 23.20
C TYR A 577 -31.21 18.99 22.99
N ASP A 578 -31.77 19.61 24.04
CA ASP A 578 -32.28 21.00 23.94
C ASP A 578 -31.14 21.95 23.60
N MET A 579 -30.00 21.89 24.29
CA MET A 579 -28.80 22.66 23.95
C MET A 579 -28.32 22.41 22.51
N ILE A 580 -28.28 21.16 22.08
CA ILE A 580 -27.87 20.77 20.72
C ILE A 580 -28.85 21.39 19.69
N CYS A 581 -30.14 21.43 19.96
CA CYS A 581 -31.16 22.02 19.06
C CYS A 581 -30.95 23.53 18.86
N GLU A 582 -30.38 24.25 19.82
CA GLU A 582 -29.99 25.66 19.67
C GLU A 582 -28.76 25.86 18.77
N GLY A 583 -28.07 24.78 18.37
CA GLY A 583 -26.84 24.84 17.59
C GLY A 583 -25.62 25.31 18.39
N ASP A 584 -25.72 25.35 19.73
CA ASP A 584 -24.61 25.68 20.62
C ASP A 584 -23.74 24.43 20.88
N THR A 585 -23.02 24.02 19.83
CA THR A 585 -22.24 22.77 19.84
C THR A 585 -20.77 22.98 19.57
N MET A 586 -20.24 24.19 19.79
CA MET A 586 -18.81 24.45 19.69
C MET A 586 -18.06 23.63 20.73
N GLY A 587 -17.09 22.81 20.30
CA GLY A 587 -16.36 21.88 21.15
C GLY A 587 -17.07 20.53 21.39
N VAL A 588 -18.26 20.33 20.82
CA VAL A 588 -18.93 19.03 20.83
C VAL A 588 -18.52 18.23 19.60
N PHE A 589 -17.82 17.10 19.83
CA PHE A 589 -17.19 16.31 18.78
C PHE A 589 -18.16 15.93 17.65
N GLN A 590 -17.73 16.12 16.41
CA GLN A 590 -18.42 15.80 15.15
C GLN A 590 -19.67 16.64 14.80
N ILE A 591 -20.13 17.53 15.65
CA ILE A 591 -21.29 18.42 15.39
C ILE A 591 -20.94 19.91 15.57
N GLU A 592 -19.66 20.28 15.45
CA GLU A 592 -19.13 21.62 15.67
C GLU A 592 -18.78 22.40 14.39
N SER A 593 -18.95 21.81 13.20
CA SER A 593 -18.72 22.52 11.96
C SER A 593 -19.86 23.53 11.68
N ARG A 594 -19.55 24.64 10.99
CA ARG A 594 -20.57 25.66 10.63
C ARG A 594 -21.80 25.06 9.94
N ALA A 595 -21.58 24.07 9.05
CA ALA A 595 -22.67 23.41 8.34
C ALA A 595 -23.55 22.58 9.28
N GLN A 596 -22.94 21.85 10.21
CA GLN A 596 -23.65 21.04 11.21
C GLN A 596 -24.39 21.92 12.21
N MET A 597 -23.73 22.94 12.79
CA MET A 597 -24.36 23.89 13.71
C MET A 597 -25.56 24.61 13.07
N ALA A 598 -25.48 24.93 11.78
CA ALA A 598 -26.60 25.53 11.04
C ALA A 598 -27.75 24.53 10.76
N MET A 599 -27.45 23.23 10.75
CA MET A 599 -28.44 22.17 10.51
C MET A 599 -29.19 21.74 11.76
N LEU A 600 -28.56 21.75 12.93
CA LEU A 600 -29.15 21.27 14.20
C LEU A 600 -30.49 21.90 14.56
N PRO A 601 -30.68 23.24 14.45
CA PRO A 601 -31.98 23.88 14.72
C PRO A 601 -33.10 23.45 13.75
N ARG A 602 -32.74 23.00 12.55
CA ARG A 602 -33.65 22.51 11.52
C ARG A 602 -33.97 21.03 11.71
N LEU A 603 -32.96 20.22 12.07
CA LEU A 603 -33.10 18.79 12.33
C LEU A 603 -33.82 18.49 13.66
N LYS A 604 -33.56 19.32 14.69
CA LYS A 604 -34.08 19.17 16.05
C LYS A 604 -33.88 17.77 16.60
N PRO A 605 -32.64 17.34 16.83
CA PRO A 605 -32.39 15.99 17.34
C PRO A 605 -32.97 15.78 18.73
N ARG A 606 -33.52 14.58 18.98
CA ARG A 606 -34.11 14.18 20.24
C ARG A 606 -33.54 12.87 20.80
N CYS A 607 -32.71 12.21 20.01
CA CYS A 607 -31.99 10.99 20.39
C CYS A 607 -30.66 10.89 19.65
N TYR A 608 -29.80 10.00 20.11
CA TYR A 608 -28.49 9.78 19.50
C TYR A 608 -28.55 9.43 17.99
N TYR A 609 -29.56 8.67 17.59
CA TYR A 609 -29.74 8.29 16.19
C TYR A 609 -30.03 9.49 15.27
N ASP A 610 -30.62 10.54 15.75
CA ASP A 610 -30.82 11.79 15.00
C ASP A 610 -29.49 12.46 14.70
N LEU A 611 -28.53 12.42 15.65
CA LEU A 611 -27.18 12.91 15.44
C LEU A 611 -26.37 12.04 14.45
N VAL A 612 -26.58 10.73 14.48
CA VAL A 612 -25.99 9.80 13.50
C VAL A 612 -26.47 10.16 12.08
N ILE A 613 -27.76 10.48 11.93
CA ILE A 613 -28.32 10.95 10.64
C ILE A 613 -27.70 12.28 10.23
N GLU A 614 -27.58 13.25 11.15
CA GLU A 614 -26.98 14.54 10.85
C GLU A 614 -25.55 14.40 10.32
N VAL A 615 -24.70 13.66 11.03
CA VAL A 615 -23.31 13.40 10.63
C VAL A 615 -23.25 12.67 9.29
N ALA A 616 -24.21 11.82 8.97
CA ALA A 616 -24.29 11.14 7.69
C ALA A 616 -24.72 12.05 6.54
N ILE A 617 -25.61 13.00 6.78
CA ILE A 617 -26.11 13.94 5.78
C ILE A 617 -25.13 15.09 5.54
N ILE A 618 -24.58 15.68 6.61
CA ILE A 618 -23.66 16.82 6.55
C ILE A 618 -22.22 16.33 6.60
N ARG A 619 -21.72 15.85 5.48
CA ARG A 619 -20.33 15.40 5.32
C ARG A 619 -19.76 15.84 3.98
N PRO A 620 -18.43 16.07 3.86
CA PRO A 620 -17.79 16.31 2.57
C PRO A 620 -17.86 15.05 1.70
N GLY A 621 -18.45 15.16 0.49
CA GLY A 621 -18.53 14.05 -0.46
C GLY A 621 -19.59 14.23 -1.56
N PRO A 622 -19.67 13.31 -2.55
CA PRO A 622 -20.48 13.46 -3.76
C PRO A 622 -22.00 13.26 -3.57
N ILE A 623 -22.47 12.82 -2.40
CA ILE A 623 -23.88 12.47 -2.15
C ILE A 623 -24.62 13.61 -1.40
N GLN A 624 -24.15 14.84 -1.47
CA GLN A 624 -24.58 15.92 -0.57
C GLN A 624 -25.86 16.69 -0.98
N GLY A 625 -26.21 16.77 -2.23
CA GLY A 625 -27.15 17.81 -2.66
C GLY A 625 -28.62 17.47 -2.39
N ASP A 626 -29.05 16.26 -2.76
CA ASP A 626 -30.48 15.99 -2.95
C ASP A 626 -31.15 15.20 -1.82
N MET A 627 -30.39 14.60 -0.90
CA MET A 627 -30.93 13.79 0.20
C MET A 627 -31.36 14.58 1.45
N VAL A 628 -30.75 15.76 1.68
CA VAL A 628 -31.02 16.60 2.86
C VAL A 628 -32.47 17.09 2.85
N HIS A 629 -32.92 17.63 1.71
CA HIS A 629 -34.23 18.22 1.58
C HIS A 629 -35.37 17.21 1.71
N PRO A 630 -35.39 16.04 1.06
CA PRO A 630 -36.41 15.02 1.27
C PRO A 630 -36.51 14.54 2.72
N TYR A 631 -35.37 14.26 3.36
CA TYR A 631 -35.36 13.81 4.74
C TYR A 631 -35.97 14.83 5.69
N LEU A 632 -35.56 16.12 5.60
CA LEU A 632 -36.11 17.18 6.44
C LEU A 632 -37.62 17.42 6.22
N ARG A 633 -38.06 17.47 4.94
CA ARG A 633 -39.47 17.64 4.61
C ARG A 633 -40.34 16.53 5.21
N ARG A 634 -39.86 15.28 5.09
CA ARG A 634 -40.57 14.12 5.67
C ARG A 634 -40.57 14.15 7.19
N ARG A 635 -39.44 14.51 7.80
CA ARG A 635 -39.32 14.67 9.26
C ARG A 635 -40.22 15.76 9.81
N ASN A 636 -40.35 16.87 9.10
CA ASN A 636 -41.20 17.97 9.50
C ASN A 636 -42.71 17.78 9.13
N GLY A 637 -43.06 16.68 8.46
CA GLY A 637 -44.43 16.42 8.01
C GLY A 637 -44.84 17.21 6.76
N GLU A 638 -43.90 17.83 6.05
CA GLU A 638 -44.14 18.60 4.83
C GLU A 638 -44.27 17.70 3.60
N GLU A 639 -43.79 16.46 3.68
CA GLU A 639 -43.84 15.44 2.63
C GLU A 639 -44.25 14.09 3.24
N ALA A 640 -45.20 13.40 2.62
CA ALA A 640 -45.60 12.06 3.05
C ALA A 640 -44.47 11.05 2.79
N VAL A 641 -44.30 10.11 3.71
CA VAL A 641 -43.30 9.01 3.54
C VAL A 641 -44.02 7.89 2.78
N ASP A 642 -43.45 7.53 1.62
CA ASP A 642 -43.89 6.41 0.81
C ASP A 642 -42.79 5.36 0.66
N TYR A 643 -43.19 4.08 0.59
CA TYR A 643 -42.25 2.95 0.45
C TYR A 643 -42.72 2.05 -0.72
N PRO A 644 -41.82 1.70 -1.66
CA PRO A 644 -42.16 0.85 -2.80
C PRO A 644 -42.67 -0.56 -2.41
N SER A 645 -42.20 -1.09 -1.28
CA SER A 645 -42.62 -2.39 -0.75
C SER A 645 -42.39 -2.46 0.78
N GLU A 646 -42.97 -3.47 1.46
CA GLU A 646 -42.74 -3.69 2.89
C GLU A 646 -41.27 -4.09 3.20
N GLU A 647 -40.61 -4.78 2.30
CA GLU A 647 -39.16 -5.10 2.42
C GLU A 647 -38.32 -3.83 2.43
N VAL A 648 -38.59 -2.91 1.49
CA VAL A 648 -37.92 -1.61 1.41
C VAL A 648 -38.22 -0.76 2.64
N LYS A 649 -39.47 -0.79 3.13
CA LYS A 649 -39.87 -0.13 4.36
C LYS A 649 -39.08 -0.67 5.56
N GLY A 650 -38.93 -1.99 5.66
CA GLY A 650 -38.12 -2.63 6.70
C GLY A 650 -36.69 -2.07 6.79
N VAL A 651 -36.12 -1.69 5.67
CA VAL A 651 -34.74 -1.13 5.59
C VAL A 651 -34.75 0.39 5.85
N LEU A 652 -35.71 1.14 5.31
CA LEU A 652 -35.64 2.61 5.24
C LEU A 652 -36.55 3.33 6.23
N GLN A 653 -37.36 2.64 7.04
CA GLN A 653 -38.33 3.31 7.93
C GLN A 653 -37.65 4.27 8.92
N ARG A 654 -36.47 3.93 9.46
CA ARG A 654 -35.71 4.78 10.39
C ARG A 654 -35.18 6.06 9.77
N THR A 655 -35.01 6.08 8.45
CA THR A 655 -34.54 7.23 7.68
C THR A 655 -35.63 7.82 6.77
N LEU A 656 -36.91 7.55 7.11
CA LEU A 656 -38.09 8.11 6.44
C LEU A 656 -38.07 7.87 4.91
N GLY A 657 -37.66 6.68 4.49
CA GLY A 657 -37.58 6.32 3.07
C GLY A 657 -36.38 6.89 2.30
N VAL A 658 -35.43 7.51 2.97
CA VAL A 658 -34.21 8.05 2.32
C VAL A 658 -33.00 7.14 2.59
N PRO A 659 -32.33 6.59 1.58
CA PRO A 659 -31.15 5.76 1.78
C PRO A 659 -29.93 6.64 2.13
N ILE A 660 -29.69 6.86 3.41
CA ILE A 660 -28.63 7.74 3.94
C ILE A 660 -27.32 6.98 4.17
N PHE A 661 -27.43 5.72 4.61
CA PHE A 661 -26.28 4.92 5.02
C PHE A 661 -25.87 3.90 3.96
N GLN A 662 -24.58 3.60 3.89
CA GLN A 662 -24.06 2.56 2.99
C GLN A 662 -24.64 1.18 3.31
N GLU A 663 -24.87 0.89 4.58
CA GLU A 663 -25.53 -0.31 5.08
C GLU A 663 -26.95 -0.47 4.53
N GLN A 664 -27.67 0.63 4.43
CA GLN A 664 -29.01 0.62 3.83
C GLN A 664 -28.96 0.30 2.34
N VAL A 665 -27.93 0.77 1.61
CA VAL A 665 -27.76 0.42 0.19
C VAL A 665 -27.50 -1.07 0.04
N MET A 666 -26.67 -1.67 0.91
CA MET A 666 -26.44 -3.12 0.95
C MET A 666 -27.72 -3.88 1.31
N ALA A 667 -28.41 -3.46 2.36
CA ALA A 667 -29.65 -4.09 2.80
C ALA A 667 -30.77 -4.00 1.73
N LEU A 668 -30.86 -2.89 0.99
CA LEU A 668 -31.76 -2.76 -0.16
C LEU A 668 -31.41 -3.71 -1.29
N ALA A 669 -30.13 -3.85 -1.63
CA ALA A 669 -29.69 -4.79 -2.66
C ALA A 669 -30.05 -6.24 -2.30
N VAL A 670 -29.91 -6.60 -1.02
CA VAL A 670 -30.32 -7.92 -0.52
C VAL A 670 -31.84 -8.07 -0.53
N ALA A 671 -32.58 -7.13 0.08
CA ALA A 671 -34.01 -7.25 0.29
C ALA A 671 -34.84 -7.08 -1.00
N ALA A 672 -34.47 -6.13 -1.87
CA ALA A 672 -35.24 -5.79 -3.06
C ALA A 672 -34.71 -6.40 -4.36
N ALA A 673 -33.43 -6.74 -4.43
CA ALA A 673 -32.79 -7.27 -5.66
C ALA A 673 -32.27 -8.71 -5.51
N GLY A 674 -32.39 -9.33 -4.33
CA GLY A 674 -31.99 -10.71 -4.08
C GLY A 674 -30.48 -10.96 -4.09
N PHE A 675 -29.68 -9.93 -3.90
CA PHE A 675 -28.23 -10.06 -3.79
C PHE A 675 -27.86 -10.84 -2.54
N THR A 676 -26.78 -11.61 -2.60
CA THR A 676 -26.13 -12.10 -1.39
C THR A 676 -25.48 -10.93 -0.64
N PRO A 677 -25.30 -11.01 0.70
CA PRO A 677 -24.62 -9.96 1.46
C PRO A 677 -23.23 -9.59 0.92
N GLY A 678 -22.46 -10.55 0.43
CA GLY A 678 -21.15 -10.32 -0.18
C GLY A 678 -21.22 -9.61 -1.53
N GLU A 679 -22.21 -9.93 -2.38
CA GLU A 679 -22.47 -9.18 -3.62
C GLU A 679 -22.90 -7.74 -3.35
N ALA A 680 -23.71 -7.52 -2.32
CA ALA A 680 -24.10 -6.19 -1.89
C ALA A 680 -22.90 -5.36 -1.41
N ASP A 681 -21.91 -5.96 -0.71
CA ASP A 681 -20.68 -5.26 -0.35
C ASP A 681 -19.80 -4.96 -1.59
N ARG A 682 -19.72 -5.86 -2.56
CA ARG A 682 -19.04 -5.57 -3.83
C ARG A 682 -19.66 -4.39 -4.58
N LEU A 683 -21.01 -4.33 -4.63
CA LEU A 683 -21.73 -3.20 -5.22
C LEU A 683 -21.41 -1.89 -4.49
N ARG A 684 -21.42 -1.88 -3.17
CA ARG A 684 -21.06 -0.70 -2.34
C ARG A 684 -19.65 -0.20 -2.65
N ARG A 685 -18.66 -1.11 -2.76
CA ARG A 685 -17.28 -0.75 -3.10
C ARG A 685 -17.15 -0.21 -4.51
N ALA A 686 -17.86 -0.79 -5.47
CA ALA A 686 -17.91 -0.29 -6.84
C ALA A 686 -18.48 1.13 -6.91
N MET A 687 -19.55 1.43 -6.14
CA MET A 687 -20.10 2.79 -6.02
C MET A 687 -19.11 3.78 -5.41
N ALA A 688 -18.38 3.39 -4.38
CA ALA A 688 -17.35 4.22 -3.76
C ALA A 688 -16.15 4.49 -4.70
N ALA A 689 -15.84 3.56 -5.58
CA ALA A 689 -14.76 3.64 -6.55
C ALA A 689 -15.18 4.21 -7.92
N TRP A 690 -16.45 4.51 -8.14
CA TRP A 690 -17.02 4.94 -9.42
C TRP A 690 -16.20 6.03 -10.13
N LYS A 691 -15.80 7.08 -9.41
CA LYS A 691 -15.00 8.17 -10.00
C LYS A 691 -13.58 7.74 -10.41
N ARG A 692 -13.07 6.64 -9.88
CA ARG A 692 -11.70 6.16 -10.15
C ARG A 692 -11.65 5.05 -11.21
N ARG A 693 -12.68 4.20 -11.30
CA ARG A 693 -12.66 2.96 -12.11
C ARG A 693 -13.68 2.91 -13.27
N GLY A 694 -14.47 3.96 -13.49
CA GLY A 694 -15.18 4.13 -14.76
C GLY A 694 -16.47 3.32 -14.96
N GLY A 695 -17.19 2.91 -13.91
CA GLY A 695 -18.57 2.44 -14.09
C GLY A 695 -19.04 1.26 -13.26
N LEU A 696 -20.38 1.07 -13.22
CA LEU A 696 -21.10 -0.03 -12.59
C LEU A 696 -21.40 -1.19 -13.57
N GLY A 697 -20.70 -1.27 -14.71
CA GLY A 697 -20.97 -2.21 -15.78
C GLY A 697 -21.05 -3.71 -15.42
N PRO A 698 -20.34 -4.22 -14.37
CA PRO A 698 -20.48 -5.61 -13.93
C PRO A 698 -21.73 -5.91 -13.08
N PHE A 699 -22.50 -4.90 -12.68
CA PHE A 699 -23.73 -5.00 -11.88
C PHE A 699 -24.91 -4.50 -12.70
#